data_43d3a7be709f1961800371fd08b598c5
#
_entry.id   43d3a7be709f1961800371fd08b598c5
#
_cell.length_a   1.000
_cell.length_b   1.000
_cell.length_c   1.000
_cell.angle_alpha   90.00
_cell.angle_beta   90.00
_cell.angle_gamma   90.00
#
_symmetry.space_group_name_H-M   'P 1'
#
loop_
_entity.id
_entity.type
_entity.pdbx_description
1 polymer ?
#
loop_
_entity_poly.entity_id
_entity_poly.type
_entity_poly.pdbx_seq_one_letter_code
_entity_poly.pdbx_strand_id
1 'polypeptide(L)'
;MRILQLYIGGQRVDLFKDESVSLTQTIQNVKDIAKVFTEFTQTFSVPASSVNNKIFKHYYNSNIQGGFDARTKKAAYLELNNTPFKEGKIKLNRVGLKNNVAHTYHITFFGNVVDLKDVLGDDLLSSLATLNEYSQVYDFTNVTNYIQGYAPNTNDNVLVPLITHTDRMIYNGDSNAHEYGNVAVHGGGGNNNGINWYQFKYALRLQAIITAIEEKYTIANGYATDIVFSNDFFNDATNQEFDDLFMWLHRKKGDVESTSFGEATWTTYEGAATTQTFGDYGGMPTLSSFQNGQLTISKSVGDDFTTNSPKVTLTLNPVLTSPLVPYDVRVTGSNGYVLLENTIGGLQTIINGVEPFENGTYSIEIRSDVLLQFAAGGIKWIVEYEFRDEDFITLSGGIRYLNQATFSTSAVREFNITEQIPKMKIIDFLSGLFKLFNLTAYVDNLGVLVVRTLDSYYAANTKAPIVIDEYIDVTKSDVEIALPFKEINFAYKGLGTLLAKQYEQIFNSGWGSTSYTLNNQTYDAPTEDYKVIAPFEHMQFERLYDLDTSASNIGNTTIQYGFFVDDNFESYYGDPLIFYPILNNGTAMKIIDTEVASDVATLTRYFIPSNTLALQCGTSETSIHFQNEISEYLARETGNPNCFIDSIFETKYKTYIQDVFSNRRRLVKVSAILPLKIYYDLELNNLIEINQETYKINSLTTDLTTGKTEFELLNTLIW
;
A
#
# COMPACT_ATOMS: atom_id res chain seq x y z
N MET A 1 -25.21 -33.56 -31.78
CA MET A 1 -24.05 -33.77 -30.87
C MET A 1 -22.97 -32.80 -31.33
N ARG A 2 -22.44 -31.99 -30.42
CA ARG A 2 -21.37 -31.04 -30.71
C ARG A 2 -20.04 -31.80 -30.74
N ILE A 3 -19.09 -31.38 -31.58
CA ILE A 3 -17.76 -31.94 -31.61
C ILE A 3 -16.89 -31.09 -30.68
N LEU A 4 -16.59 -31.62 -29.51
CA LEU A 4 -15.65 -31.03 -28.56
C LEU A 4 -14.24 -31.54 -28.84
N GLN A 5 -13.28 -30.63 -28.90
CA GLN A 5 -11.84 -30.95 -29.00
C GLN A 5 -11.09 -30.16 -27.92
N LEU A 6 -10.16 -30.87 -27.27
CA LEU A 6 -9.26 -30.28 -26.26
C LEU A 6 -7.83 -30.37 -26.80
N TYR A 7 -7.10 -29.28 -26.68
CA TYR A 7 -5.68 -29.22 -27.03
C TYR A 7 -4.87 -28.84 -25.80
N ILE A 8 -3.75 -29.51 -25.57
CA ILE A 8 -2.79 -29.24 -24.51
C ILE A 8 -1.42 -29.03 -25.14
N GLY A 9 -0.84 -27.83 -24.98
CA GLY A 9 0.44 -27.53 -25.63
C GLY A 9 0.43 -27.68 -27.13
N GLY A 10 -0.70 -27.38 -27.79
CA GLY A 10 -0.92 -27.52 -29.22
C GLY A 10 -1.17 -28.98 -29.69
N GLN A 11 -1.22 -29.96 -28.80
CA GLN A 11 -1.51 -31.35 -29.13
C GLN A 11 -2.96 -31.69 -28.78
N ARG A 12 -3.67 -32.30 -29.73
CA ARG A 12 -5.05 -32.73 -29.54
C ARG A 12 -5.12 -33.90 -28.58
N VAL A 13 -6.00 -33.81 -27.59
CA VAL A 13 -6.27 -34.84 -26.59
C VAL A 13 -7.36 -35.79 -27.10
N ASP A 14 -7.17 -37.10 -26.95
CA ASP A 14 -8.21 -38.08 -27.19
C ASP A 14 -9.24 -38.02 -26.05
N LEU A 15 -10.52 -37.88 -26.38
CA LEU A 15 -11.64 -37.87 -25.43
C LEU A 15 -12.39 -39.19 -25.51
N PHE A 16 -13.08 -39.60 -24.44
CA PHE A 16 -14.07 -40.68 -24.53
C PHE A 16 -15.26 -40.22 -25.37
N LYS A 17 -15.87 -41.14 -26.10
CA LYS A 17 -17.03 -40.81 -26.94
C LYS A 17 -18.26 -40.38 -26.15
N ASP A 18 -18.38 -40.87 -24.93
CA ASP A 18 -19.53 -40.65 -24.05
C ASP A 18 -19.18 -39.75 -22.86
N GLU A 19 -18.01 -39.08 -22.87
CA GLU A 19 -17.63 -38.17 -21.78
C GLU A 19 -18.40 -36.87 -21.89
N SER A 20 -19.04 -36.50 -20.79
CA SER A 20 -19.69 -35.20 -20.63
C SER A 20 -18.69 -34.21 -20.03
N VAL A 21 -18.47 -33.13 -20.72
CA VAL A 21 -17.62 -32.02 -20.24
C VAL A 21 -18.48 -30.82 -19.98
N SER A 22 -18.74 -30.53 -18.70
CA SER A 22 -19.56 -29.41 -18.29
C SER A 22 -18.68 -28.21 -17.94
N LEU A 23 -19.02 -27.04 -18.50
CA LEU A 23 -18.41 -25.74 -18.19
C LEU A 23 -19.37 -24.93 -17.35
N THR A 24 -18.95 -24.57 -16.16
CA THR A 24 -19.71 -23.72 -15.24
C THR A 24 -19.19 -22.28 -15.32
N GLN A 25 -20.10 -21.34 -15.44
CA GLN A 25 -19.83 -19.89 -15.45
C GLN A 25 -20.74 -19.25 -14.38
N THR A 26 -20.15 -18.46 -13.50
CA THR A 26 -20.87 -17.81 -12.40
C THR A 26 -20.51 -16.36 -12.31
N ILE A 27 -21.47 -15.53 -11.94
CA ILE A 27 -21.21 -14.17 -11.50
C ILE A 27 -20.66 -14.22 -10.10
N GLN A 28 -19.52 -13.58 -9.88
CA GLN A 28 -18.89 -13.59 -8.59
C GLN A 28 -19.73 -12.85 -7.56
N ASN A 29 -19.93 -13.50 -6.44
CA ASN A 29 -20.42 -12.84 -5.24
C ASN A 29 -19.30 -12.01 -4.60
N VAL A 30 -19.59 -10.78 -4.19
CA VAL A 30 -18.69 -9.85 -3.50
C VAL A 30 -17.99 -10.45 -2.27
N LYS A 31 -18.51 -11.57 -1.75
CA LYS A 31 -17.93 -12.30 -0.61
C LYS A 31 -16.58 -12.93 -0.89
N ASP A 32 -16.28 -13.33 -2.11
CA ASP A 32 -15.11 -14.17 -2.43
C ASP A 32 -14.44 -13.74 -3.72
N ILE A 33 -13.68 -12.65 -3.65
CA ILE A 33 -12.87 -12.13 -4.76
C ILE A 33 -11.77 -13.12 -5.19
N ALA A 34 -11.38 -14.07 -4.33
CA ALA A 34 -10.37 -15.07 -4.68
C ALA A 34 -10.79 -15.92 -5.89
N LYS A 35 -12.07 -15.90 -6.20
CA LYS A 35 -12.64 -16.50 -7.40
C LYS A 35 -13.18 -15.41 -8.32
N VAL A 36 -12.33 -14.67 -9.00
CA VAL A 36 -12.75 -13.81 -10.12
C VAL A 36 -13.36 -14.70 -11.20
N PHE A 37 -14.59 -14.43 -11.64
CA PHE A 37 -15.36 -15.16 -12.65
C PHE A 37 -14.68 -16.41 -13.18
N THR A 38 -14.95 -17.54 -12.56
CA THR A 38 -14.30 -18.79 -12.93
C THR A 38 -15.16 -19.52 -13.96
N GLU A 39 -14.71 -19.49 -15.21
CA GLU A 39 -15.10 -20.55 -16.13
C GLU A 39 -14.27 -21.76 -15.77
N PHE A 40 -14.87 -22.80 -15.22
CA PHE A 40 -14.16 -24.02 -14.92
C PHE A 40 -14.99 -25.24 -15.32
N THR A 41 -14.31 -26.33 -15.72
CA THR A 41 -14.97 -27.60 -15.85
C THR A 41 -14.91 -28.36 -14.54
N GLN A 42 -15.91 -29.19 -14.30
CA GLN A 42 -15.76 -30.25 -13.32
C GLN A 42 -14.64 -31.20 -13.79
N THR A 43 -14.04 -31.95 -12.87
CA THR A 43 -13.04 -32.95 -13.23
C THR A 43 -13.67 -33.99 -14.16
N PHE A 44 -13.15 -34.07 -15.35
CA PHE A 44 -13.56 -35.10 -16.33
C PHE A 44 -12.41 -36.02 -16.69
N SER A 45 -12.71 -37.11 -17.37
CA SER A 45 -11.75 -38.16 -17.63
C SER A 45 -11.38 -38.21 -19.11
N VAL A 46 -10.12 -38.44 -19.40
CA VAL A 46 -9.66 -38.74 -20.74
C VAL A 46 -8.95 -40.11 -20.77
N PRO A 47 -9.06 -40.90 -21.85
CA PRO A 47 -8.48 -42.26 -21.92
C PRO A 47 -6.96 -42.20 -21.87
N ALA A 48 -6.32 -43.21 -21.29
CA ALA A 48 -4.87 -43.38 -21.36
C ALA A 48 -4.47 -43.99 -22.73
N SER A 49 -4.83 -43.27 -23.81
CA SER A 49 -4.43 -43.63 -25.17
C SER A 49 -2.94 -43.38 -25.40
N SER A 50 -2.41 -43.89 -26.53
CA SER A 50 -1.02 -43.64 -26.90
C SER A 50 -0.70 -42.14 -27.08
N VAL A 51 -1.69 -41.35 -27.53
CA VAL A 51 -1.57 -39.90 -27.68
C VAL A 51 -1.54 -39.23 -26.29
N ASN A 52 -2.53 -39.53 -25.46
CA ASN A 52 -2.64 -38.94 -24.13
C ASN A 52 -1.48 -39.33 -23.21
N ASN A 53 -1.01 -40.59 -23.31
CA ASN A 53 0.19 -40.99 -22.58
C ASN A 53 1.43 -40.17 -22.94
N LYS A 54 1.58 -39.76 -24.20
CA LYS A 54 2.68 -38.87 -24.62
C LYS A 54 2.48 -37.44 -24.09
N ILE A 55 1.27 -36.92 -24.16
CA ILE A 55 0.94 -35.56 -23.66
C ILE A 55 1.23 -35.48 -22.16
N PHE A 56 0.74 -36.44 -21.37
CA PHE A 56 0.96 -36.52 -19.93
C PHE A 56 2.28 -37.22 -19.55
N LYS A 57 3.17 -37.48 -20.54
CA LYS A 57 4.50 -38.05 -20.33
C LYS A 57 4.48 -39.27 -19.40
N HIS A 58 3.48 -40.13 -19.54
CA HIS A 58 3.31 -41.33 -18.71
C HIS A 58 3.40 -41.04 -17.20
N TYR A 59 2.75 -39.98 -16.71
CA TYR A 59 2.81 -39.47 -15.32
C TYR A 59 2.72 -40.56 -14.24
N TYR A 60 2.02 -41.66 -14.52
CA TYR A 60 1.90 -42.81 -13.62
C TYR A 60 3.21 -43.56 -13.39
N ASN A 61 4.21 -43.34 -14.20
CA ASN A 61 5.51 -44.03 -14.12
C ASN A 61 6.55 -43.09 -13.53
N SER A 62 6.87 -43.32 -12.26
CA SER A 62 7.83 -42.49 -11.49
C SER A 62 9.28 -42.58 -11.99
N ASN A 63 9.60 -43.59 -12.85
CA ASN A 63 10.96 -43.78 -13.35
C ASN A 63 11.30 -42.88 -14.55
N ILE A 64 10.32 -42.13 -15.08
CA ILE A 64 10.52 -41.24 -16.23
C ILE A 64 11.10 -39.90 -15.76
N GLN A 65 12.32 -39.62 -16.16
CA GLN A 65 12.93 -38.31 -15.95
C GLN A 65 12.30 -37.24 -16.87
N GLY A 66 12.04 -36.02 -16.35
CA GLY A 66 11.38 -34.96 -17.12
C GLY A 66 9.90 -35.23 -17.38
N GLY A 67 9.22 -35.94 -16.49
CA GLY A 67 7.81 -36.27 -16.54
C GLY A 67 6.90 -35.05 -16.61
N PHE A 68 5.60 -35.29 -16.69
CA PHE A 68 4.59 -34.23 -16.62
C PHE A 68 4.51 -33.69 -15.19
N ASP A 69 4.62 -32.35 -15.00
CA ASP A 69 4.45 -31.76 -13.70
C ASP A 69 2.96 -31.45 -13.45
N ALA A 70 2.32 -32.31 -12.64
CA ALA A 70 0.91 -32.16 -12.26
C ALA A 70 0.66 -31.06 -11.22
N ARG A 71 1.71 -30.47 -10.64
CA ARG A 71 1.59 -29.35 -9.69
C ARG A 71 1.32 -28.04 -10.40
N THR A 72 1.67 -27.95 -11.69
CA THR A 72 1.51 -26.77 -12.53
C THR A 72 0.38 -26.92 -13.51
N LYS A 73 -0.38 -25.82 -13.76
CA LYS A 73 -1.36 -25.76 -14.83
C LYS A 73 -0.64 -25.65 -16.18
N LYS A 74 -1.11 -26.35 -17.23
CA LYS A 74 -0.56 -26.31 -18.59
C LYS A 74 -1.51 -25.60 -19.53
N ALA A 75 -0.98 -24.80 -20.45
CA ALA A 75 -1.78 -24.11 -21.46
C ALA A 75 -2.61 -25.10 -22.28
N ALA A 76 -3.88 -24.80 -22.46
CA ALA A 76 -4.84 -25.62 -23.18
C ALA A 76 -5.92 -24.74 -23.81
N TYR A 77 -6.59 -25.24 -24.84
CA TYR A 77 -7.75 -24.59 -25.40
C TYR A 77 -8.80 -25.61 -25.84
N LEU A 78 -10.03 -25.16 -25.86
CA LEU A 78 -11.19 -25.92 -26.28
C LEU A 78 -11.68 -25.39 -27.64
N GLU A 79 -12.04 -26.33 -28.53
CA GLU A 79 -12.77 -26.04 -29.77
C GLU A 79 -14.13 -26.72 -29.76
N LEU A 80 -15.14 -26.00 -30.25
CA LEU A 80 -16.45 -26.57 -30.51
C LEU A 80 -16.73 -26.55 -32.02
N ASN A 81 -17.02 -27.69 -32.59
CA ASN A 81 -17.26 -27.84 -34.03
C ASN A 81 -16.13 -27.24 -34.91
N ASN A 82 -14.87 -27.45 -34.53
CA ASN A 82 -13.65 -26.93 -35.16
C ASN A 82 -13.52 -25.40 -35.14
N THR A 83 -14.25 -24.72 -34.25
CA THR A 83 -14.13 -23.29 -34.02
C THR A 83 -13.51 -23.07 -32.65
N PRO A 84 -12.46 -22.25 -32.51
CA PRO A 84 -11.92 -21.87 -31.19
C PRO A 84 -13.03 -21.38 -30.30
N PHE A 85 -13.06 -21.88 -29.08
CA PHE A 85 -14.14 -21.57 -28.15
C PHE A 85 -13.62 -20.89 -26.88
N LYS A 86 -12.70 -21.56 -26.19
CA LYS A 86 -12.10 -21.03 -24.95
C LYS A 86 -10.63 -21.39 -24.86
N GLU A 87 -9.84 -20.40 -24.53
CA GLU A 87 -8.46 -20.58 -24.11
C GLU A 87 -8.39 -20.74 -22.60
N GLY A 88 -7.36 -21.41 -22.10
CA GLY A 88 -7.22 -21.65 -20.68
C GLY A 88 -6.04 -22.53 -20.32
N LYS A 89 -6.16 -23.18 -19.18
CA LYS A 89 -5.13 -24.07 -18.63
C LYS A 89 -5.78 -25.35 -18.11
N ILE A 90 -5.06 -26.47 -18.17
CA ILE A 90 -5.47 -27.71 -17.53
C ILE A 90 -4.62 -28.04 -16.32
N LYS A 91 -5.22 -28.72 -15.37
CA LYS A 91 -4.53 -29.36 -14.25
C LYS A 91 -4.80 -30.85 -14.28
N LEU A 92 -3.75 -31.65 -14.16
CA LEU A 92 -3.87 -33.09 -13.96
C LEU A 92 -4.10 -33.35 -12.47
N ASN A 93 -5.24 -33.94 -12.14
CA ASN A 93 -5.61 -34.20 -10.74
C ASN A 93 -5.13 -35.59 -10.29
N ARG A 94 -5.34 -36.59 -11.13
CA ARG A 94 -4.95 -38.00 -10.84
C ARG A 94 -4.93 -38.85 -12.09
N VAL A 95 -4.29 -40.00 -12.00
CA VAL A 95 -4.34 -41.07 -13.01
C VAL A 95 -5.04 -42.29 -12.41
N GLY A 96 -6.07 -42.78 -13.10
CA GLY A 96 -6.76 -44.01 -12.75
C GLY A 96 -6.02 -45.21 -13.34
N LEU A 97 -5.72 -46.19 -12.51
CA LEU A 97 -5.13 -47.46 -12.95
C LEU A 97 -6.19 -48.55 -12.93
N LYS A 98 -6.15 -49.43 -13.94
CA LYS A 98 -6.93 -50.66 -13.99
C LYS A 98 -5.99 -51.83 -14.27
N ASN A 99 -5.97 -52.83 -13.42
CA ASN A 99 -5.03 -53.96 -13.51
C ASN A 99 -3.55 -53.51 -13.58
N ASN A 100 -3.19 -52.47 -12.78
CA ASN A 100 -1.87 -51.84 -12.76
C ASN A 100 -1.43 -51.16 -14.07
N VAL A 101 -2.36 -50.94 -15.00
CA VAL A 101 -2.10 -50.21 -16.25
C VAL A 101 -2.88 -48.92 -16.22
N ALA A 102 -2.27 -47.83 -16.71
CA ALA A 102 -2.95 -46.53 -16.83
C ALA A 102 -4.21 -46.70 -17.69
N HIS A 103 -5.35 -46.26 -17.17
CA HIS A 103 -6.64 -46.37 -17.83
C HIS A 103 -7.24 -45.00 -18.15
N THR A 104 -7.16 -44.07 -17.21
CA THR A 104 -7.74 -42.71 -17.34
C THR A 104 -6.84 -41.66 -16.74
N TYR A 105 -6.81 -40.47 -17.35
CA TYR A 105 -6.32 -39.25 -16.75
C TYR A 105 -7.51 -38.39 -16.33
N HIS A 106 -7.56 -37.96 -15.09
CA HIS A 106 -8.58 -37.06 -14.57
C HIS A 106 -8.03 -35.64 -14.58
N ILE A 107 -8.65 -34.73 -15.32
CA ILE A 107 -8.20 -33.39 -15.56
C ILE A 107 -9.32 -32.38 -15.28
N THR A 108 -8.93 -31.15 -14.92
CA THR A 108 -9.84 -30.00 -14.82
C THR A 108 -9.33 -28.94 -15.78
N PHE A 109 -10.22 -28.39 -16.60
CA PHE A 109 -9.93 -27.25 -17.46
C PHE A 109 -10.38 -25.97 -16.71
N PHE A 110 -9.53 -24.98 -16.73
CA PHE A 110 -9.78 -23.64 -16.25
C PHE A 110 -9.67 -22.70 -17.45
N GLY A 111 -10.72 -21.90 -17.72
CA GLY A 111 -10.68 -20.86 -18.74
C GLY A 111 -9.60 -19.82 -18.47
N ASN A 112 -9.51 -18.78 -19.28
CA ASN A 112 -8.59 -17.66 -19.05
C ASN A 112 -9.02 -16.89 -17.80
N VAL A 113 -8.81 -17.49 -16.66
CA VAL A 113 -9.07 -16.94 -15.36
C VAL A 113 -7.73 -16.55 -14.79
N VAL A 114 -7.59 -15.30 -14.47
CA VAL A 114 -6.58 -14.90 -13.51
C VAL A 114 -7.07 -15.43 -12.17
N ASP A 115 -6.59 -16.58 -11.75
CA ASP A 115 -6.75 -17.02 -10.37
C ASP A 115 -5.87 -16.09 -9.53
N LEU A 116 -6.44 -14.95 -9.13
CA LEU A 116 -5.72 -13.93 -8.36
C LEU A 116 -5.04 -14.54 -7.15
N LYS A 117 -5.66 -15.53 -6.52
CA LYS A 117 -5.09 -16.22 -5.39
C LYS A 117 -3.83 -17.03 -5.76
N ASP A 118 -3.84 -17.70 -6.92
CA ASP A 118 -2.68 -18.45 -7.37
C ASP A 118 -1.53 -17.53 -7.83
N VAL A 119 -1.84 -16.34 -8.35
CA VAL A 119 -0.85 -15.36 -8.83
C VAL A 119 -0.30 -14.52 -7.69
N LEU A 120 -1.17 -13.98 -6.84
CA LEU A 120 -0.78 -13.10 -5.73
C LEU A 120 -0.23 -13.87 -4.53
N GLY A 121 -0.64 -15.14 -4.36
CA GLY A 121 -0.22 -15.98 -3.25
C GLY A 121 -0.47 -15.34 -1.88
N ASP A 122 0.55 -15.40 -1.03
CA ASP A 122 0.56 -14.80 0.30
C ASP A 122 1.40 -13.50 0.35
N ASP A 123 1.66 -12.90 -0.80
CA ASP A 123 2.46 -11.68 -0.90
C ASP A 123 1.83 -10.52 -0.13
N LEU A 124 2.68 -9.79 0.58
CA LEU A 124 2.29 -8.62 1.36
C LEU A 124 2.41 -7.34 0.52
N LEU A 125 1.71 -6.28 0.89
CA LEU A 125 1.86 -4.96 0.28
C LEU A 125 3.33 -4.48 0.33
N SER A 126 4.06 -4.81 1.39
CA SER A 126 5.49 -4.51 1.54
C SER A 126 6.40 -5.20 0.51
N SER A 127 5.90 -6.17 -0.26
CA SER A 127 6.66 -6.82 -1.32
C SER A 127 6.58 -6.09 -2.67
N LEU A 128 5.83 -5.00 -2.75
CA LEU A 128 5.71 -4.15 -3.93
C LEU A 128 6.88 -3.15 -3.95
N ALA A 129 8.02 -3.59 -4.45
CA ALA A 129 9.28 -2.83 -4.38
C ALA A 129 9.22 -1.46 -5.08
N THR A 130 8.42 -1.34 -6.14
CA THR A 130 8.23 -0.09 -6.89
C THR A 130 7.60 1.02 -6.04
N LEU A 131 6.92 0.68 -4.94
CA LEU A 131 6.42 1.68 -3.99
C LEU A 131 7.54 2.52 -3.34
N ASN A 132 8.77 2.01 -3.33
CA ASN A 132 9.89 2.78 -2.79
C ASN A 132 10.29 3.98 -3.67
N GLU A 133 9.78 4.08 -4.90
CA GLU A 133 9.91 5.30 -5.71
C GLU A 133 9.20 6.50 -5.06
N TYR A 134 8.25 6.25 -4.16
CA TYR A 134 7.55 7.26 -3.36
C TYR A 134 8.19 7.52 -1.99
N SER A 135 9.32 6.88 -1.67
CA SER A 135 10.03 7.09 -0.40
C SER A 135 10.48 8.55 -0.28
N GLN A 136 10.44 9.08 0.93
CA GLN A 136 10.71 10.48 1.21
C GLN A 136 11.71 10.63 2.34
N VAL A 137 12.44 11.72 2.34
CA VAL A 137 13.25 12.11 3.50
C VAL A 137 12.30 12.43 4.66
N TYR A 138 12.56 11.84 5.82
CA TYR A 138 11.77 12.03 7.03
C TYR A 138 12.45 12.98 7.98
N ASP A 139 12.22 14.27 7.81
CA ASP A 139 12.71 15.35 8.63
C ASP A 139 11.65 16.42 8.85
N PHE A 140 11.95 17.38 9.72
CA PHE A 140 11.07 18.48 10.03
C PHE A 140 10.59 19.26 8.79
N THR A 141 11.51 19.58 7.88
CA THR A 141 11.22 20.40 6.70
C THR A 141 10.31 19.66 5.71
N ASN A 142 10.63 18.39 5.42
CA ASN A 142 9.83 17.61 4.49
C ASN A 142 8.45 17.29 5.05
N VAL A 143 8.37 16.83 6.30
CA VAL A 143 7.06 16.54 6.93
C VAL A 143 6.18 17.79 6.95
N THR A 144 6.69 18.96 7.33
CA THR A 144 5.90 20.21 7.34
C THR A 144 5.50 20.65 5.93
N ASN A 145 6.33 20.44 4.91
CA ASN A 145 5.98 20.72 3.51
C ASN A 145 4.85 19.81 3.03
N TYR A 146 4.94 18.50 3.30
CA TYR A 146 3.91 17.53 2.88
C TYR A 146 2.58 17.70 3.66
N ILE A 147 2.60 18.18 4.90
CA ILE A 147 1.39 18.58 5.62
C ILE A 147 0.68 19.72 4.87
N GLN A 148 1.44 20.67 4.34
CA GLN A 148 0.90 21.84 3.63
C GLN A 148 0.53 21.58 2.16
N GLY A 149 0.83 20.40 1.64
CA GLY A 149 0.66 20.09 0.23
C GLY A 149 1.68 20.77 -0.70
N TYR A 150 2.85 21.11 -0.17
CA TYR A 150 4.01 21.56 -0.94
C TYR A 150 4.97 20.39 -1.14
N ALA A 151 4.55 19.40 -1.92
CA ALA A 151 5.41 18.28 -2.24
C ALA A 151 6.65 18.79 -3.02
N PRO A 152 7.87 18.51 -2.57
CA PRO A 152 9.08 18.95 -3.26
C PRO A 152 9.25 18.31 -4.65
N ASN A 153 8.65 17.16 -4.84
CA ASN A 153 8.52 16.46 -6.13
C ASN A 153 7.05 16.49 -6.54
N THR A 154 6.74 16.68 -7.81
CA THR A 154 5.40 16.78 -8.40
C THR A 154 4.53 15.53 -8.24
N ASN A 155 4.72 14.78 -7.16
CA ASN A 155 4.08 13.50 -6.97
C ASN A 155 2.95 13.62 -5.93
N ASP A 156 1.72 13.80 -6.43
CA ASP A 156 0.50 13.90 -5.63
C ASP A 156 0.11 12.58 -4.92
N ASN A 157 0.94 11.54 -5.05
CA ASN A 157 0.66 10.22 -4.46
C ASN A 157 1.04 10.11 -2.98
N VAL A 158 1.79 11.06 -2.45
CA VAL A 158 2.22 11.08 -1.04
C VAL A 158 1.86 12.40 -0.37
N LEU A 159 1.33 12.33 0.82
CA LEU A 159 1.02 13.48 1.67
C LEU A 159 1.18 13.13 3.14
N VAL A 160 1.09 14.12 4.01
CA VAL A 160 1.05 13.93 5.46
C VAL A 160 -0.27 14.48 6.00
N PRO A 161 -1.18 13.62 6.48
CA PRO A 161 -2.42 14.04 7.10
C PRO A 161 -2.21 14.48 8.55
N LEU A 162 -3.13 15.26 9.08
CA LEU A 162 -3.19 15.58 10.51
C LEU A 162 -3.65 14.35 11.32
N ILE A 163 -2.79 13.34 11.40
CA ILE A 163 -2.99 12.15 12.25
C ILE A 163 -1.77 12.00 13.14
N THR A 164 -2.00 12.04 14.44
CA THR A 164 -0.96 11.85 15.48
C THR A 164 -1.10 10.47 16.12
N HIS A 165 -0.03 9.97 16.72
CA HIS A 165 -0.02 8.62 17.32
C HIS A 165 0.12 8.63 18.84
N THR A 166 0.58 9.71 19.48
CA THR A 166 0.69 9.84 20.95
C THR A 166 0.25 11.20 21.48
N ASP A 167 0.40 12.26 20.70
CA ASP A 167 0.06 13.60 21.11
C ASP A 167 -1.35 13.98 20.66
N ARG A 168 -2.26 14.22 21.59
CA ARG A 168 -3.58 14.76 21.26
C ARG A 168 -3.46 16.23 20.90
N MET A 169 -4.14 16.64 19.84
CA MET A 169 -4.23 18.03 19.45
C MET A 169 -5.21 18.80 20.36
N ILE A 170 -4.75 19.87 20.99
CA ILE A 170 -5.54 20.71 21.86
C ILE A 170 -5.44 22.13 21.36
N TYR A 171 -6.58 22.69 20.96
CA TYR A 171 -6.67 24.11 20.55
C TYR A 171 -6.95 24.96 21.75
N ASN A 172 -6.19 26.05 21.88
CA ASN A 172 -6.44 27.08 22.84
C ASN A 172 -6.61 28.42 22.10
N GLY A 173 -7.86 28.87 21.94
CA GLY A 173 -8.21 30.09 21.25
C GLY A 173 -7.98 31.37 22.04
N ASP A 174 -7.59 31.26 23.31
CA ASP A 174 -7.42 32.45 24.18
C ASP A 174 -6.01 33.05 24.09
N SER A 175 -5.96 34.37 24.02
CA SER A 175 -4.74 35.17 24.11
C SER A 175 -4.05 35.11 25.49
N ASN A 176 -4.71 34.60 26.49
CA ASN A 176 -4.23 34.52 27.86
C ASN A 176 -3.71 33.15 28.27
N ALA A 177 -2.76 32.61 27.48
CA ALA A 177 -1.87 31.53 27.88
C ALA A 177 -2.49 30.47 28.81
N HIS A 178 -3.39 29.65 28.30
CA HIS A 178 -3.62 28.37 28.95
C HIS A 178 -2.45 27.43 28.68
N GLU A 179 -1.91 26.89 29.74
CA GLU A 179 -0.71 26.09 29.76
C GLU A 179 -0.82 24.77 28.94
N TYR A 180 -1.99 24.50 28.34
CA TYR A 180 -2.32 23.18 27.81
C TYR A 180 -2.65 23.14 26.31
N GLY A 181 -2.62 24.24 25.57
CA GLY A 181 -2.86 24.25 24.13
C GLY A 181 -1.58 23.96 23.34
N ASN A 182 -1.62 23.02 22.43
CA ASN A 182 -0.47 22.67 21.57
C ASN A 182 -0.65 22.99 20.09
N VAL A 183 -1.81 23.50 19.67
CA VAL A 183 -2.11 23.76 18.25
C VAL A 183 -2.00 25.23 17.90
N ALA A 184 -2.47 26.15 18.74
CA ALA A 184 -2.47 27.56 18.43
C ALA A 184 -1.26 28.27 19.01
N VAL A 185 -0.68 29.17 18.19
CA VAL A 185 0.36 30.09 18.63
C VAL A 185 -0.32 31.34 19.20
N HIS A 186 -0.35 31.49 20.51
CA HIS A 186 -0.61 32.79 21.10
C HIS A 186 0.66 33.59 21.32
N GLY A 187 0.57 34.83 20.84
CA GLY A 187 1.69 35.70 20.72
C GLY A 187 2.43 35.98 22.01
N GLY A 188 3.70 35.99 21.92
CA GLY A 188 4.60 36.61 22.88
C GLY A 188 5.37 35.63 23.73
N GLY A 189 6.53 35.34 23.29
CA GLY A 189 7.63 34.94 24.13
C GLY A 189 7.83 33.45 24.30
N GLY A 190 8.67 32.88 23.47
CA GLY A 190 9.57 31.83 23.89
C GLY A 190 9.02 30.43 24.20
N ASN A 191 7.73 30.23 24.18
CA ASN A 191 7.17 28.93 24.48
C ASN A 191 7.08 28.07 23.21
N ASN A 192 7.83 26.97 23.21
CA ASN A 192 7.83 25.97 22.18
C ASN A 192 6.59 25.06 22.27
N ASN A 193 5.41 25.62 22.46
CA ASN A 193 4.17 24.88 22.45
C ASN A 193 3.78 24.63 21.00
N GLY A 194 3.77 23.38 20.58
CA GLY A 194 3.42 22.91 19.24
C GLY A 194 3.33 21.40 19.26
N ILE A 195 2.97 20.83 18.14
CA ILE A 195 2.97 19.38 17.95
C ILE A 195 4.31 18.99 17.36
N ASN A 196 4.94 17.96 17.92
CA ASN A 196 6.20 17.49 17.39
C ASN A 196 6.01 16.91 15.98
N TRP A 197 6.90 17.25 15.06
CA TRP A 197 6.83 16.83 13.68
C TRP A 197 6.87 15.31 13.52
N TYR A 198 7.58 14.59 14.36
CA TYR A 198 7.68 13.14 14.35
C TYR A 198 6.38 12.43 14.78
N GLN A 199 5.37 13.15 15.25
CA GLN A 199 4.02 12.62 15.46
C GLN A 199 3.30 12.29 14.15
N PHE A 200 3.73 12.88 13.03
CA PHE A 200 3.08 12.74 11.75
C PHE A 200 3.79 11.72 10.86
N LYS A 201 3.01 10.94 10.13
CA LYS A 201 3.49 9.93 9.17
C LYS A 201 2.92 10.22 7.79
N TYR A 202 3.63 9.76 6.78
CA TYR A 202 3.15 9.86 5.41
C TYR A 202 1.93 8.96 5.18
N ALA A 203 1.16 9.30 4.16
CA ALA A 203 0.11 8.49 3.59
C ALA A 203 0.33 8.35 2.09
N LEU A 204 -0.06 7.20 1.53
CA LEU A 204 0.11 6.85 0.14
C LEU A 204 -1.26 6.70 -0.54
N ARG A 205 -1.42 7.26 -1.74
CA ARG A 205 -2.62 7.11 -2.56
C ARG A 205 -2.84 5.63 -2.91
N LEU A 206 -4.07 5.14 -2.81
CA LEU A 206 -4.37 3.72 -3.10
C LEU A 206 -4.12 3.37 -4.55
N GLN A 207 -4.29 4.33 -5.47
CA GLN A 207 -3.98 4.15 -6.90
C GLN A 207 -2.51 3.76 -7.13
N ALA A 208 -1.57 4.33 -6.37
CA ALA A 208 -0.16 3.96 -6.47
C ALA A 208 0.08 2.47 -6.10
N ILE A 209 -0.70 1.93 -5.15
CA ILE A 209 -0.65 0.51 -4.79
C ILE A 209 -1.16 -0.36 -5.94
N ILE A 210 -2.25 0.05 -6.60
CA ILE A 210 -2.79 -0.65 -7.79
C ILE A 210 -1.74 -0.69 -8.90
N THR A 211 -1.12 0.45 -9.22
CA THR A 211 -0.06 0.53 -10.22
C THR A 211 1.12 -0.38 -9.87
N ALA A 212 1.56 -0.38 -8.61
CA ALA A 212 2.65 -1.25 -8.17
C ALA A 212 2.30 -2.75 -8.25
N ILE A 213 1.03 -3.12 -8.11
CA ILE A 213 0.55 -4.50 -8.36
C ILE A 213 0.70 -4.84 -9.82
N GLU A 214 0.26 -3.98 -10.75
CA GLU A 214 0.38 -4.20 -12.18
C GLU A 214 1.86 -4.33 -12.61
N GLU A 215 2.72 -3.48 -12.10
CA GLU A 215 4.16 -3.50 -12.39
C GLU A 215 4.87 -4.76 -11.87
N LYS A 216 4.50 -5.23 -10.70
CA LYS A 216 5.10 -6.44 -10.11
C LYS A 216 4.68 -7.70 -10.85
N TYR A 217 3.38 -7.89 -11.07
CA TYR A 217 2.82 -9.15 -11.58
C TYR A 217 2.73 -9.15 -13.10
N THR A 218 3.89 -9.30 -13.74
CA THR A 218 4.02 -9.38 -15.19
C THR A 218 4.72 -10.68 -15.61
N ILE A 219 4.46 -11.12 -16.84
CA ILE A 219 5.16 -12.27 -17.45
C ILE A 219 6.67 -11.97 -17.52
N ALA A 220 7.04 -10.71 -17.78
CA ALA A 220 8.43 -10.26 -17.81
C ALA A 220 9.15 -10.48 -16.48
N ASN A 221 8.43 -10.36 -15.36
CA ASN A 221 8.94 -10.62 -14.01
C ASN A 221 8.85 -12.10 -13.59
N GLY A 222 8.48 -13.00 -14.52
CA GLY A 222 8.44 -14.45 -14.28
C GLY A 222 7.11 -14.97 -13.74
N TYR A 223 6.06 -14.16 -13.70
CA TYR A 223 4.73 -14.60 -13.30
C TYR A 223 4.00 -15.33 -14.45
N ALA A 224 2.97 -16.07 -14.12
CA ALA A 224 2.25 -16.90 -15.10
C ALA A 224 1.35 -16.09 -16.06
N THR A 225 1.02 -14.86 -15.70
CA THR A 225 0.19 -13.92 -16.47
C THR A 225 0.45 -12.49 -15.99
N ASP A 226 0.20 -11.52 -16.85
CA ASP A 226 0.16 -10.12 -16.48
C ASP A 226 -1.13 -9.84 -15.69
N ILE A 227 -1.04 -9.03 -14.64
CA ILE A 227 -2.21 -8.42 -14.01
C ILE A 227 -2.32 -7.01 -14.56
N VAL A 228 -3.38 -6.76 -15.31
CA VAL A 228 -3.70 -5.43 -15.88
C VAL A 228 -5.14 -5.13 -15.57
N PHE A 229 -5.38 -4.06 -14.82
CA PHE A 229 -6.74 -3.60 -14.53
C PHE A 229 -7.26 -2.69 -15.64
N SER A 230 -8.57 -2.76 -15.89
CA SER A 230 -9.21 -1.83 -16.86
C SER A 230 -9.31 -0.41 -16.29
N ASN A 231 -9.57 0.52 -17.21
CA ASN A 231 -9.79 1.93 -16.86
C ASN A 231 -11.23 2.22 -16.36
N ASP A 232 -11.97 1.19 -15.93
CA ASP A 232 -13.37 1.37 -15.55
C ASP A 232 -13.56 1.77 -14.09
N PHE A 233 -12.60 1.46 -13.20
CA PHE A 233 -12.70 1.78 -11.78
C PHE A 233 -11.35 2.21 -11.18
N PHE A 234 -10.34 1.33 -11.14
CA PHE A 234 -9.06 1.62 -10.48
C PHE A 234 -8.20 2.61 -11.27
N ASN A 235 -8.20 2.51 -12.59
CA ASN A 235 -7.40 3.37 -13.47
C ASN A 235 -8.23 4.49 -14.10
N ASP A 236 -9.42 4.79 -13.54
CA ASP A 236 -10.25 5.92 -13.94
C ASP A 236 -9.97 7.14 -13.07
N ALA A 237 -9.14 8.06 -13.55
CA ALA A 237 -8.81 9.31 -12.86
C ALA A 237 -10.03 10.23 -12.64
N THR A 238 -11.18 9.93 -13.23
CA THR A 238 -12.43 10.67 -12.99
C THR A 238 -13.22 10.09 -11.82
N ASN A 239 -12.86 8.89 -11.37
CA ASN A 239 -13.47 8.22 -10.22
C ASN A 239 -12.87 8.72 -8.90
N GLN A 240 -13.24 9.93 -8.49
CA GLN A 240 -12.74 10.56 -7.27
C GLN A 240 -12.98 9.73 -6.00
N GLU A 241 -14.04 8.92 -5.96
CA GLU A 241 -14.33 8.04 -4.82
C GLU A 241 -13.19 7.04 -4.54
N PHE A 242 -12.44 6.66 -5.55
CA PHE A 242 -11.29 5.79 -5.39
C PHE A 242 -9.96 6.55 -5.54
N ASP A 243 -9.85 7.43 -6.53
CA ASP A 243 -8.60 8.13 -6.84
C ASP A 243 -8.12 9.03 -5.68
N ASP A 244 -9.05 9.62 -4.92
CA ASP A 244 -8.72 10.47 -3.78
C ASP A 244 -8.57 9.70 -2.44
N LEU A 245 -8.59 8.35 -2.46
CA LEU A 245 -8.35 7.56 -1.25
C LEU A 245 -6.86 7.36 -0.97
N PHE A 246 -6.50 7.52 0.29
CA PHE A 246 -5.15 7.33 0.80
C PHE A 246 -5.11 6.30 1.93
N MET A 247 -3.97 5.63 2.07
CA MET A 247 -3.65 4.75 3.19
C MET A 247 -2.60 5.40 4.08
N TRP A 248 -2.87 5.49 5.38
CA TRP A 248 -1.89 5.97 6.35
C TRP A 248 -0.82 4.90 6.59
N LEU A 249 0.45 5.30 6.56
CA LEU A 249 1.59 4.39 6.66
C LEU A 249 2.03 4.25 8.12
N HIS A 250 1.47 3.24 8.80
CA HIS A 250 1.65 3.04 10.25
C HIS A 250 1.97 1.57 10.60
N ARG A 251 2.94 0.99 9.93
CA ARG A 251 3.32 -0.41 10.17
C ARG A 251 3.79 -0.69 11.60
N LYS A 252 4.32 0.32 12.30
CA LYS A 252 4.81 0.23 13.67
C LYS A 252 4.08 1.21 14.58
N LYS A 253 3.98 0.85 15.86
CA LYS A 253 3.46 1.75 16.91
C LYS A 253 4.40 2.94 17.11
N GLY A 254 3.83 4.09 17.45
CA GLY A 254 4.60 5.26 17.85
C GLY A 254 5.45 5.85 16.73
N ASP A 255 6.63 6.33 17.07
CA ASP A 255 7.54 7.01 16.17
C ASP A 255 7.96 6.16 14.97
N VAL A 256 8.36 6.85 13.91
CA VAL A 256 8.95 6.18 12.75
C VAL A 256 10.33 5.67 13.14
N GLU A 257 10.42 4.37 13.42
CA GLU A 257 11.70 3.70 13.49
C GLU A 257 12.14 3.39 12.07
N SER A 258 13.10 4.15 11.57
CA SER A 258 13.77 3.83 10.33
C SER A 258 14.67 2.62 10.56
N THR A 259 14.40 1.52 9.87
CA THR A 259 15.28 0.34 9.86
C THR A 259 16.27 0.38 8.72
N SER A 260 16.01 1.17 7.68
CA SER A 260 16.97 1.55 6.65
C SER A 260 17.20 3.05 6.80
N PHE A 261 18.36 3.38 7.29
CA PHE A 261 18.90 4.71 7.06
C PHE A 261 19.23 4.74 5.57
N GLY A 262 18.79 5.76 4.85
CA GLY A 262 19.39 6.10 3.56
C GLY A 262 20.90 6.13 3.78
N GLU A 263 21.72 5.73 2.81
CA GLU A 263 23.18 5.73 2.99
C GLU A 263 23.58 7.05 3.62
N ALA A 264 24.07 7.00 4.86
CA ALA A 264 24.49 8.18 5.57
C ALA A 264 25.55 8.88 4.70
N THR A 265 25.28 10.10 4.32
CA THR A 265 26.17 10.84 3.43
C THR A 265 27.41 11.30 4.20
N TRP A 266 28.56 11.21 3.56
CA TRP A 266 29.77 11.77 4.10
C TRP A 266 29.65 13.30 4.19
N THR A 267 29.75 13.85 5.40
CA THR A 267 29.72 15.28 5.64
C THR A 267 31.14 15.78 5.84
N THR A 268 31.59 16.67 4.96
CA THR A 268 32.91 17.26 5.06
C THR A 268 32.96 18.27 6.20
N TYR A 269 33.96 18.18 7.04
CA TYR A 269 34.20 19.17 8.08
C TYR A 269 34.68 20.49 7.48
N GLU A 270 33.83 21.52 7.52
CA GLU A 270 34.05 22.81 6.89
C GLU A 270 34.46 23.94 7.88
N GLY A 271 34.77 23.60 9.10
CA GLY A 271 35.03 24.60 10.13
C GLY A 271 36.34 25.41 9.93
N ALA A 272 36.32 26.68 10.32
CA ALA A 272 37.54 27.46 10.50
C ALA A 272 38.29 26.94 11.72
N ALA A 273 39.55 26.64 11.55
CA ALA A 273 40.40 26.12 12.62
C ALA A 273 41.45 27.14 13.05
N THR A 274 41.74 27.22 14.37
CA THR A 274 42.94 27.92 14.87
C THR A 274 44.16 27.06 14.59
N THR A 275 45.16 27.68 13.98
CA THR A 275 46.46 27.05 13.73
C THR A 275 47.32 27.27 14.97
N GLN A 276 47.94 26.21 15.47
CA GLN A 276 48.94 26.32 16.51
C GLN A 276 50.17 25.51 16.05
N THR A 277 51.27 26.19 15.84
CA THR A 277 52.53 25.57 15.46
C THR A 277 53.28 25.05 16.70
N PHE A 278 53.75 23.84 16.63
CA PHE A 278 54.62 23.26 17.65
C PHE A 278 56.08 23.25 17.11
N GLY A 279 56.97 23.86 17.86
CA GLY A 279 58.40 23.93 17.53
C GLY A 279 58.77 25.10 16.61
N ASP A 280 59.51 26.01 17.12
CA ASP A 280 60.04 27.18 16.41
C ASP A 280 61.48 26.90 15.99
N TYR A 281 61.62 26.27 14.85
CA TYR A 281 62.94 26.12 14.20
C TYR A 281 62.91 26.87 12.87
N GLY A 282 63.79 27.80 12.70
CA GLY A 282 63.90 28.60 11.47
C GLY A 282 64.09 27.69 10.25
N GLY A 283 63.27 27.81 9.24
CA GLY A 283 63.33 27.02 7.99
C GLY A 283 62.23 25.95 7.85
N MET A 284 61.28 25.85 8.76
CA MET A 284 60.19 24.92 8.64
C MET A 284 59.20 25.25 7.53
N PRO A 285 58.60 24.22 6.90
CA PRO A 285 57.55 24.45 5.91
C PRO A 285 56.37 25.20 6.55
N THR A 286 55.97 26.27 5.91
CA THR A 286 54.82 27.05 6.33
C THR A 286 53.56 26.33 5.97
N LEU A 287 52.70 26.08 6.95
CA LEU A 287 51.38 25.59 6.70
C LEU A 287 50.45 26.73 6.34
N SER A 288 49.70 26.57 5.29
CA SER A 288 49.03 27.71 4.72
C SER A 288 47.59 27.86 5.12
N SER A 289 46.79 26.82 5.22
CA SER A 289 45.39 26.99 5.62
C SER A 289 44.65 25.69 5.86
N PHE A 290 43.66 25.74 6.74
CA PHE A 290 42.54 24.80 6.78
C PHE A 290 41.28 25.61 6.50
N GLN A 291 40.67 25.41 5.34
CA GLN A 291 39.42 26.04 4.94
C GLN A 291 38.49 25.01 4.28
N ASN A 292 37.20 25.11 4.53
CA ASN A 292 36.17 24.26 3.90
C ASN A 292 36.50 22.77 4.03
N GLY A 293 36.88 22.32 5.20
CA GLY A 293 37.19 20.91 5.47
C GLY A 293 38.51 20.43 4.85
N GLN A 294 39.28 21.29 4.20
CA GLN A 294 40.52 20.94 3.52
C GLN A 294 41.72 21.49 4.25
N LEU A 295 42.67 20.62 4.58
CA LEU A 295 43.98 20.95 5.10
C LEU A 295 44.97 21.02 3.94
N THR A 296 45.54 22.18 3.72
CA THR A 296 46.62 22.34 2.71
C THR A 296 47.96 22.41 3.39
N ILE A 297 48.86 21.48 3.08
CA ILE A 297 50.23 21.50 3.54
C ILE A 297 51.07 21.99 2.39
N SER A 298 51.73 23.14 2.55
CA SER A 298 52.68 23.66 1.56
C SER A 298 54.10 23.58 2.10
N LYS A 299 54.98 23.09 1.26
CA LYS A 299 56.41 23.04 1.52
C LYS A 299 57.06 24.30 0.96
N SER A 300 57.93 24.99 1.69
CA SER A 300 58.69 26.09 1.14
C SER A 300 59.75 25.60 0.15
N VAL A 301 59.85 26.33 -0.95
CA VAL A 301 60.76 25.98 -2.05
C VAL A 301 62.22 26.17 -1.58
N GLY A 302 62.98 25.10 -1.54
CA GLY A 302 64.42 25.19 -1.32
C GLY A 302 65.04 24.17 -0.36
N ASP A 303 64.22 23.41 0.34
CA ASP A 303 64.75 22.51 1.36
C ASP A 303 64.62 21.06 0.96
N ASP A 304 65.70 20.34 0.83
CA ASP A 304 65.77 18.88 0.68
C ASP A 304 65.53 18.18 2.01
N PHE A 305 64.30 18.37 2.57
CA PHE A 305 63.92 17.63 3.76
C PHE A 305 63.38 16.25 3.39
N THR A 306 64.04 15.20 3.82
CA THR A 306 63.43 13.86 3.85
C THR A 306 62.52 13.77 5.07
N THR A 307 61.23 13.74 4.86
CA THR A 307 60.26 13.50 5.93
C THR A 307 60.28 12.03 6.31
N ASN A 308 60.70 11.72 7.52
CA ASN A 308 60.44 10.41 8.10
C ASN A 308 59.09 10.45 8.83
N SER A 309 58.10 9.77 8.25
CA SER A 309 56.87 9.33 8.91
C SER A 309 56.10 10.41 9.68
N PRO A 310 55.32 11.26 9.01
CA PRO A 310 54.42 12.16 9.72
C PRO A 310 53.40 11.35 10.50
N LYS A 311 53.15 11.73 11.75
CA LYS A 311 52.17 11.15 12.59
C LYS A 311 50.94 12.05 12.65
N VAL A 312 49.83 11.52 12.25
CA VAL A 312 48.53 12.21 12.29
C VAL A 312 47.75 11.74 13.49
N THR A 313 47.30 12.68 14.30
CA THR A 313 46.41 12.40 15.41
C THR A 313 45.09 13.15 15.21
N LEU A 314 43.99 12.43 15.04
CA LEU A 314 42.63 12.95 14.96
C LEU A 314 41.89 12.58 16.27
N THR A 315 41.47 13.58 17.00
CA THR A 315 40.61 13.39 18.19
C THR A 315 39.25 13.92 17.88
N LEU A 316 38.22 13.08 18.10
CA LEU A 316 36.80 13.37 17.87
C LEU A 316 36.07 13.24 19.19
N ASN A 317 35.39 14.31 19.57
CA ASN A 317 34.61 14.39 20.79
C ASN A 317 33.20 14.90 20.48
N PRO A 318 32.28 14.02 20.04
CA PRO A 318 30.91 14.44 19.79
C PRO A 318 30.21 14.84 21.09
N VAL A 319 29.18 15.69 20.96
CA VAL A 319 28.24 15.94 22.05
C VAL A 319 27.44 14.66 22.23
N LEU A 320 27.73 13.95 23.30
CA LEU A 320 27.17 12.62 23.54
C LEU A 320 25.69 12.74 23.90
N THR A 321 24.86 12.16 23.05
CA THR A 321 23.54 11.70 23.45
C THR A 321 23.66 10.22 23.89
N SER A 322 22.92 9.81 24.89
CA SER A 322 22.86 8.38 25.24
C SER A 322 21.77 7.71 24.37
N PRO A 323 22.03 6.59 23.70
CA PRO A 323 23.22 5.72 23.72
C PRO A 323 24.35 6.17 22.80
N LEU A 324 25.57 5.68 23.05
CA LEU A 324 26.73 5.89 22.18
C LEU A 324 26.45 5.30 20.79
N VAL A 325 26.35 6.15 19.80
CA VAL A 325 26.06 5.75 18.43
C VAL A 325 27.37 5.62 17.66
N PRO A 326 27.60 4.53 16.92
CA PRO A 326 28.75 4.39 16.04
C PRO A 326 28.66 5.38 14.87
N TYR A 327 29.81 5.87 14.44
CA TYR A 327 29.94 6.73 13.26
C TYR A 327 31.24 6.42 12.53
N ASP A 328 31.24 6.73 11.23
CA ASP A 328 32.39 6.51 10.36
C ASP A 328 33.16 7.80 10.17
N VAL A 329 34.46 7.69 10.13
CA VAL A 329 35.37 8.80 9.86
C VAL A 329 36.28 8.43 8.71
N ARG A 330 36.42 9.33 7.76
CA ARG A 330 37.30 9.17 6.61
C ARG A 330 38.22 10.40 6.46
N VAL A 331 39.47 10.15 6.18
CA VAL A 331 40.40 11.18 5.81
C VAL A 331 40.88 10.89 4.39
N THR A 332 40.65 11.82 3.49
CA THR A 332 40.96 11.66 2.07
C THR A 332 42.06 12.65 1.67
N GLY A 333 43.06 12.19 0.99
CA GLY A 333 44.17 13.01 0.44
C GLY A 333 43.86 13.60 -0.94
N SER A 334 44.77 14.43 -1.46
CA SER A 334 44.58 15.23 -2.67
C SER A 334 44.24 14.49 -3.95
N ASN A 335 44.58 13.22 -4.04
CA ASN A 335 44.31 12.37 -5.21
C ASN A 335 43.10 11.45 -5.01
N GLY A 336 42.24 11.71 -4.00
CA GLY A 336 41.14 10.84 -3.63
C GLY A 336 41.58 9.56 -2.89
N TYR A 337 42.85 9.47 -2.53
CA TYR A 337 43.39 8.36 -1.76
C TYR A 337 42.91 8.46 -0.31
N VAL A 338 42.25 7.39 0.17
CA VAL A 338 41.75 7.31 1.54
C VAL A 338 42.91 6.95 2.47
N LEU A 339 43.31 7.89 3.32
CA LEU A 339 44.37 7.69 4.32
C LEU A 339 43.89 6.93 5.53
N LEU A 340 42.65 7.16 5.91
CA LEU A 340 42.04 6.58 7.08
C LEU A 340 40.53 6.42 6.84
N GLU A 341 40.02 5.25 7.13
CA GLU A 341 38.56 4.99 7.21
C GLU A 341 38.30 4.05 8.37
N ASN A 342 37.61 4.51 9.40
CA ASN A 342 37.28 3.70 10.59
C ASN A 342 35.89 3.97 11.08
N THR A 343 35.22 2.92 11.54
CA THR A 343 33.97 3.02 12.31
C THR A 343 34.31 3.14 13.79
N ILE A 344 33.83 4.19 14.43
CA ILE A 344 34.14 4.53 15.82
C ILE A 344 32.87 4.90 16.60
N GLY A 345 32.93 4.83 17.92
CA GLY A 345 31.84 5.24 18.80
C GLY A 345 32.36 6.07 19.97
N GLY A 346 31.64 7.15 20.30
CA GLY A 346 32.00 8.05 21.38
C GLY A 346 33.26 8.86 21.17
N LEU A 347 33.97 9.20 22.26
CA LEU A 347 35.25 9.90 22.23
C LEU A 347 36.32 8.96 21.67
N GLN A 348 36.98 9.35 20.60
CA GLN A 348 38.06 8.58 19.99
C GLN A 348 39.27 9.45 19.63
N THR A 349 40.45 8.88 19.82
CA THR A 349 41.69 9.42 19.28
C THR A 349 42.26 8.40 18.34
N ILE A 350 42.41 8.78 17.08
CA ILE A 350 42.93 7.94 16.02
C ILE A 350 44.32 8.44 15.71
N ILE A 351 45.31 7.54 15.77
CA ILE A 351 46.68 7.83 15.45
C ILE A 351 47.04 7.02 14.21
N ASN A 352 47.33 7.70 13.11
CA ASN A 352 47.90 7.07 11.94
C ASN A 352 49.44 7.33 11.94
N GLY A 353 50.23 6.28 11.98
CA GLY A 353 51.63 6.36 11.81
C GLY A 353 51.98 5.74 10.47
N VAL A 354 52.60 6.53 9.60
CA VAL A 354 53.21 6.06 8.36
C VAL A 354 52.31 6.07 7.09
N GLU A 355 52.43 7.12 6.34
CA GLU A 355 52.60 7.08 4.87
C GLU A 355 53.19 8.41 4.42
N PRO A 356 53.88 8.53 3.28
CA PRO A 356 54.52 9.77 2.90
C PRO A 356 53.47 10.88 2.71
N PHE A 357 53.57 11.91 3.55
CA PHE A 357 52.79 13.12 3.35
C PHE A 357 53.33 13.80 2.07
N GLU A 358 52.59 13.63 0.99
CA GLU A 358 52.82 14.46 -0.18
C GLU A 358 52.12 15.81 0.01
N ASN A 359 52.68 16.85 -0.57
CA ASN A 359 52.03 18.16 -0.60
C ASN A 359 50.71 18.03 -1.27
N GLY A 360 49.63 18.30 -0.56
CA GLY A 360 48.29 18.13 -1.08
C GLY A 360 47.19 18.60 -0.14
N THR A 361 45.98 18.49 -0.61
CA THR A 361 44.76 18.83 0.12
C THR A 361 44.20 17.59 0.77
N TYR A 362 43.90 17.67 2.04
CA TYR A 362 43.34 16.57 2.82
C TYR A 362 41.96 17.00 3.36
N SER A 363 40.94 16.13 3.28
CA SER A 363 39.63 16.38 3.83
C SER A 363 39.29 15.39 4.95
N ILE A 364 38.62 15.87 5.97
CA ILE A 364 38.02 15.06 7.03
C ILE A 364 36.53 14.96 6.74
N GLU A 365 36.05 13.75 6.65
CA GLU A 365 34.64 13.48 6.41
C GLU A 365 34.12 12.56 7.50
N ILE A 366 32.91 12.85 7.98
CA ILE A 366 32.23 12.10 9.04
C ILE A 366 30.87 11.67 8.51
N ARG A 367 30.54 10.41 8.72
CA ARG A 367 29.27 9.83 8.36
C ARG A 367 28.62 9.17 9.57
N SER A 368 27.34 9.41 9.79
CA SER A 368 26.59 8.77 10.86
C SER A 368 25.14 8.62 10.47
N ASP A 369 24.55 7.52 10.91
CA ASP A 369 23.13 7.25 10.72
C ASP A 369 22.21 8.11 11.61
N VAL A 370 22.80 8.85 12.53
CA VAL A 370 22.10 9.83 13.38
C VAL A 370 22.79 11.17 13.35
N LEU A 371 22.07 12.22 13.68
CA LEU A 371 22.62 13.53 13.80
C LEU A 371 23.66 13.56 14.94
N LEU A 372 24.92 13.69 14.57
CA LEU A 372 26.02 13.92 15.51
C LEU A 372 26.41 15.38 15.52
N GLN A 373 26.51 15.95 16.71
CA GLN A 373 26.98 17.30 16.91
C GLN A 373 28.35 17.29 17.59
N PHE A 374 29.23 18.17 17.11
CA PHE A 374 30.53 18.44 17.70
C PHE A 374 30.55 19.88 18.16
N ALA A 375 30.75 20.09 19.46
CA ALA A 375 30.94 21.43 20.00
C ALA A 375 32.25 22.06 19.52
N ALA A 376 32.42 23.35 19.69
CA ALA A 376 33.65 24.01 19.41
C ALA A 376 34.82 23.34 20.18
N GLY A 377 35.90 22.95 19.48
CA GLY A 377 37.02 22.17 20.00
C GLY A 377 36.77 20.64 20.07
N GLY A 378 35.60 20.17 19.63
CA GLY A 378 35.28 18.75 19.59
C GLY A 378 35.99 17.95 18.50
N ILE A 379 36.42 18.59 17.43
CA ILE A 379 37.25 17.99 16.38
C ILE A 379 38.64 18.59 16.51
N LYS A 380 39.63 17.75 16.77
CA LYS A 380 41.02 18.16 16.94
C LYS A 380 41.92 17.31 16.05
N TRP A 381 42.66 17.98 15.21
CA TRP A 381 43.59 17.39 14.30
C TRP A 381 44.99 17.87 14.60
N ILE A 382 45.97 16.96 14.76
CA ILE A 382 47.37 17.25 14.99
C ILE A 382 48.18 16.49 13.95
N VAL A 383 49.07 17.20 13.24
CA VAL A 383 50.04 16.62 12.34
C VAL A 383 51.42 16.86 12.93
N GLU A 384 52.07 15.78 13.32
CA GLU A 384 53.45 15.79 13.81
C GLU A 384 54.38 15.27 12.72
N TYR A 385 55.49 15.92 12.53
CA TYR A 385 56.48 15.54 11.52
C TYR A 385 57.91 15.67 12.05
N GLU A 386 58.81 14.83 11.51
CA GLU A 386 60.23 14.89 11.75
C GLU A 386 60.94 15.25 10.44
N PHE A 387 61.84 16.22 10.51
CA PHE A 387 62.71 16.59 9.42
C PHE A 387 64.16 16.21 9.78
N ARG A 388 64.94 15.84 8.79
CA ARG A 388 66.37 15.76 8.92
C ARG A 388 66.98 16.86 8.05
N ASP A 389 67.87 17.67 8.65
CA ASP A 389 68.62 18.62 7.91
C ASP A 389 69.87 17.96 7.21
N GLU A 390 70.60 18.72 6.47
CA GLU A 390 71.80 18.23 5.79
C GLU A 390 72.89 17.66 6.74
N ASP A 391 72.82 18.04 8.02
CA ASP A 391 73.72 17.56 9.07
C ASP A 391 73.11 16.34 9.83
N PHE A 392 72.06 15.72 9.35
CA PHE A 392 71.33 14.61 9.98
C PHE A 392 70.77 14.91 11.35
N ILE A 393 70.54 16.16 11.69
CA ILE A 393 69.90 16.56 12.90
C ILE A 393 68.34 16.38 12.71
N THR A 394 67.71 15.60 13.54
CA THR A 394 66.28 15.44 13.52
C THR A 394 65.58 16.64 14.17
N LEU A 395 64.81 17.34 13.38
CA LEU A 395 63.95 18.42 13.83
C LEU A 395 62.53 17.91 13.89
N SER A 396 61.85 18.12 15.01
CA SER A 396 60.44 17.70 15.19
C SER A 396 59.53 18.91 15.24
N GLY A 397 58.44 18.86 14.54
CA GLY A 397 57.40 19.89 14.55
C GLY A 397 56.03 19.31 14.46
N GLY A 398 55.03 20.13 14.78
CA GLY A 398 53.64 19.69 14.67
C GLY A 398 52.68 20.87 14.52
N ILE A 399 51.56 20.61 13.94
CA ILE A 399 50.50 21.57 13.69
C ILE A 399 49.18 21.03 14.23
N ARG A 400 48.50 21.86 14.96
CA ARG A 400 47.26 21.56 15.61
C ARG A 400 46.12 22.39 15.08
N TYR A 401 45.02 21.75 14.75
CA TYR A 401 43.77 22.39 14.36
C TYR A 401 42.64 21.96 15.30
N LEU A 402 41.82 22.92 15.64
CA LEU A 402 40.58 22.73 16.43
C LEU A 402 39.44 23.36 15.69
N ASN A 403 38.27 22.72 15.69
CA ASN A 403 37.08 23.39 15.20
C ASN A 403 36.71 24.54 16.13
N GLN A 404 36.45 25.72 15.57
CA GLN A 404 36.05 26.91 16.34
C GLN A 404 34.56 27.07 16.43
N ALA A 405 33.78 26.47 15.50
CA ALA A 405 32.33 26.47 15.46
C ALA A 405 31.78 25.07 15.72
N THR A 406 30.52 24.98 16.01
CA THR A 406 29.83 23.69 16.06
C THR A 406 29.81 23.07 14.67
N PHE A 407 29.96 21.76 14.62
CA PHE A 407 29.84 20.96 13.40
C PHE A 407 28.78 19.88 13.62
N SER A 408 27.96 19.65 12.63
CA SER A 408 26.94 18.61 12.67
C SER A 408 27.02 17.73 11.43
N THR A 409 26.84 16.44 11.59
CA THR A 409 26.66 15.53 10.44
C THR A 409 25.25 15.70 9.88
N SER A 410 25.09 15.45 8.59
CA SER A 410 23.75 15.28 8.01
C SER A 410 23.34 13.83 8.16
N ALA A 411 22.34 13.56 8.99
CA ALA A 411 21.68 12.27 9.00
C ALA A 411 20.41 12.41 8.15
N VAL A 412 20.32 11.62 7.09
CA VAL A 412 19.11 11.53 6.27
C VAL A 412 18.32 10.33 6.76
N ARG A 413 17.22 10.58 7.46
CA ARG A 413 16.24 9.53 7.77
C ARG A 413 15.35 9.39 6.55
N GLU A 414 15.30 8.22 5.96
CA GLU A 414 14.42 7.94 4.84
C GLU A 414 13.17 7.19 5.32
N PHE A 415 12.01 7.68 4.93
CA PHE A 415 10.75 7.03 5.15
C PHE A 415 10.48 6.09 3.98
N ASN A 416 10.92 4.86 4.11
CA ASN A 416 10.75 3.82 3.10
C ASN A 416 9.31 3.31 3.09
N ILE A 417 8.61 3.45 1.97
CA ILE A 417 7.20 3.08 1.86
C ILE A 417 6.98 1.59 2.18
N THR A 418 7.78 0.70 1.61
CA THR A 418 7.61 -0.76 1.83
C THR A 418 7.87 -1.20 3.27
N GLU A 419 8.60 -0.42 4.05
CA GLU A 419 8.84 -0.68 5.46
C GLU A 419 7.75 -0.12 6.37
N GLN A 420 7.10 0.96 5.94
CA GLN A 420 6.10 1.67 6.72
C GLN A 420 4.65 1.29 6.34
N ILE A 421 4.44 0.68 5.18
CA ILE A 421 3.10 0.23 4.76
C ILE A 421 2.57 -0.84 5.71
N PRO A 422 1.30 -0.76 6.15
CA PRO A 422 0.71 -1.74 7.06
C PRO A 422 0.83 -3.17 6.54
N LYS A 423 0.97 -4.12 7.46
CA LYS A 423 1.13 -5.54 7.13
C LYS A 423 -0.19 -6.13 6.67
N MET A 424 -0.41 -6.17 5.36
CA MET A 424 -1.61 -6.72 4.72
C MET A 424 -1.21 -7.53 3.48
N LYS A 425 -1.92 -8.62 3.20
CA LYS A 425 -1.76 -9.35 1.94
C LYS A 425 -2.38 -8.55 0.80
N ILE A 426 -1.77 -8.62 -0.38
CA ILE A 426 -2.28 -7.96 -1.58
C ILE A 426 -3.71 -8.44 -1.91
N ILE A 427 -3.96 -9.74 -1.79
CA ILE A 427 -5.30 -10.31 -2.03
C ILE A 427 -6.35 -9.79 -1.02
N ASP A 428 -5.96 -9.57 0.25
CA ASP A 428 -6.87 -9.04 1.27
C ASP A 428 -7.15 -7.55 1.02
N PHE A 429 -6.16 -6.80 0.56
CA PHE A 429 -6.31 -5.39 0.15
C PHE A 429 -7.32 -5.27 -1.02
N LEU A 430 -7.12 -6.02 -2.11
CA LEU A 430 -8.04 -6.02 -3.23
C LEU A 430 -9.44 -6.48 -2.80
N SER A 431 -9.54 -7.56 -2.00
CA SER A 431 -10.81 -8.04 -1.45
C SER A 431 -11.51 -6.98 -0.60
N GLY A 432 -10.74 -6.20 0.15
CA GLY A 432 -11.24 -5.06 0.92
C GLY A 432 -11.89 -4.00 0.05
N LEU A 433 -11.22 -3.59 -1.03
CA LEU A 433 -11.76 -2.60 -1.98
C LEU A 433 -13.01 -3.12 -2.69
N PHE A 434 -13.01 -4.39 -3.10
CA PHE A 434 -14.18 -5.00 -3.72
C PHE A 434 -15.39 -5.02 -2.78
N LYS A 435 -15.18 -5.32 -1.50
CA LYS A 435 -16.23 -5.28 -0.48
C LYS A 435 -16.66 -3.85 -0.15
N LEU A 436 -15.75 -2.90 -0.20
CA LEU A 436 -16.07 -1.51 0.10
C LEU A 436 -16.98 -0.91 -0.98
N PHE A 437 -16.63 -1.11 -2.24
CA PHE A 437 -17.30 -0.48 -3.39
C PHE A 437 -18.28 -1.39 -4.14
N ASN A 438 -18.60 -2.59 -3.62
CA ASN A 438 -19.44 -3.58 -4.30
C ASN A 438 -18.95 -3.86 -5.73
N LEU A 439 -17.65 -4.16 -5.85
CA LEU A 439 -17.04 -4.38 -7.14
C LEU A 439 -17.21 -5.83 -7.59
N THR A 440 -17.25 -5.98 -8.89
CA THR A 440 -17.12 -7.26 -9.58
C THR A 440 -15.99 -7.19 -10.60
N ALA A 441 -15.40 -8.32 -10.92
CA ALA A 441 -14.34 -8.39 -11.90
C ALA A 441 -14.48 -9.58 -12.83
N TYR A 442 -14.01 -9.45 -14.04
CA TYR A 442 -13.90 -10.52 -15.03
C TYR A 442 -12.73 -10.25 -15.96
N VAL A 443 -12.26 -11.28 -16.63
CA VAL A 443 -11.18 -11.14 -17.62
C VAL A 443 -11.82 -11.02 -19.00
N ASP A 444 -11.46 -9.97 -19.72
CA ASP A 444 -11.90 -9.77 -21.11
C ASP A 444 -11.14 -10.69 -22.11
N ASN A 445 -11.50 -10.59 -23.40
CA ASN A 445 -10.87 -11.38 -24.45
C ASN A 445 -9.38 -11.01 -24.70
N LEU A 446 -8.92 -9.89 -24.18
CA LEU A 446 -7.53 -9.41 -24.29
C LEU A 446 -6.69 -9.82 -23.06
N GLY A 447 -7.30 -10.46 -22.07
CA GLY A 447 -6.65 -10.84 -20.82
C GLY A 447 -6.62 -9.72 -19.77
N VAL A 448 -7.30 -8.61 -20.00
CA VAL A 448 -7.42 -7.49 -19.06
C VAL A 448 -8.44 -7.82 -17.98
N LEU A 449 -8.10 -7.54 -16.73
CA LEU A 449 -8.99 -7.69 -15.60
C LEU A 449 -9.91 -6.47 -15.50
N VAL A 450 -11.11 -6.59 -16.05
CA VAL A 450 -12.13 -5.54 -16.00
C VAL A 450 -12.75 -5.50 -14.61
N VAL A 451 -12.63 -4.36 -13.93
CA VAL A 451 -13.20 -4.13 -12.60
C VAL A 451 -14.27 -3.04 -12.68
N ARG A 452 -15.47 -3.34 -12.22
CA ARG A 452 -16.62 -2.42 -12.24
C ARG A 452 -17.47 -2.58 -10.99
N THR A 453 -18.27 -1.57 -10.67
CA THR A 453 -19.36 -1.78 -9.73
C THR A 453 -20.36 -2.78 -10.30
N LEU A 454 -21.02 -3.56 -9.45
CA LEU A 454 -21.97 -4.57 -9.90
C LEU A 454 -23.11 -3.95 -10.73
N ASP A 455 -23.57 -2.77 -10.35
CA ASP A 455 -24.61 -2.05 -11.10
C ASP A 455 -24.12 -1.63 -12.48
N SER A 456 -22.90 -1.10 -12.60
CA SER A 456 -22.34 -0.71 -13.91
C SER A 456 -22.07 -1.93 -14.80
N TYR A 457 -21.74 -3.07 -14.22
CA TYR A 457 -21.58 -4.33 -14.96
C TYR A 457 -22.87 -4.75 -15.68
N TYR A 458 -24.01 -4.71 -14.96
CA TYR A 458 -25.29 -5.03 -15.59
C TYR A 458 -25.76 -3.92 -16.53
N ALA A 459 -25.51 -2.64 -16.20
CA ALA A 459 -25.88 -1.51 -17.05
C ALA A 459 -25.06 -1.46 -18.37
N ALA A 460 -23.88 -2.04 -18.40
CA ALA A 460 -23.07 -2.13 -19.63
C ALA A 460 -23.69 -3.03 -20.71
N ASN A 461 -24.65 -3.89 -20.34
CA ASN A 461 -25.38 -4.68 -21.32
C ASN A 461 -26.40 -3.83 -22.09
N THR A 462 -26.14 -3.59 -23.36
CA THR A 462 -27.04 -2.88 -24.29
C THR A 462 -27.78 -3.82 -25.25
N LYS A 463 -27.55 -5.15 -25.12
CA LYS A 463 -28.16 -6.15 -25.98
C LYS A 463 -29.63 -6.40 -25.55
N ALA A 464 -30.49 -6.66 -26.53
CA ALA A 464 -31.83 -7.13 -26.23
C ALA A 464 -31.78 -8.47 -25.47
N PRO A 465 -32.80 -8.76 -24.63
CA PRO A 465 -32.88 -10.03 -23.94
C PRO A 465 -32.84 -11.22 -24.91
N ILE A 466 -32.15 -12.27 -24.52
CA ILE A 466 -32.03 -13.50 -25.33
C ILE A 466 -33.25 -14.35 -25.05
N VAL A 467 -34.11 -14.53 -26.04
CA VAL A 467 -35.31 -15.38 -25.94
C VAL A 467 -34.89 -16.85 -26.04
N ILE A 468 -35.23 -17.65 -25.04
CA ILE A 468 -34.87 -19.09 -25.00
C ILE A 468 -36.07 -20.04 -24.92
N ASP A 469 -37.31 -19.55 -25.08
CA ASP A 469 -38.51 -20.33 -24.97
C ASP A 469 -38.53 -21.65 -25.75
N GLU A 470 -38.03 -21.59 -27.01
CA GLU A 470 -38.02 -22.75 -27.91
C GLU A 470 -36.98 -23.84 -27.49
N TYR A 471 -36.08 -23.48 -26.57
CA TYR A 471 -34.94 -24.33 -26.19
C TYR A 471 -35.06 -24.94 -24.81
N ILE A 472 -36.08 -24.51 -24.02
CA ILE A 472 -36.25 -24.94 -22.63
C ILE A 472 -36.87 -26.33 -22.55
N ASP A 473 -36.30 -27.15 -21.66
CA ASP A 473 -36.92 -28.39 -21.22
C ASP A 473 -38.01 -28.09 -20.18
N VAL A 474 -39.25 -27.96 -20.64
CA VAL A 474 -40.41 -27.62 -19.82
C VAL A 474 -40.78 -28.70 -18.78
N THR A 475 -40.12 -29.85 -18.84
CA THR A 475 -40.37 -30.96 -17.89
C THR A 475 -39.61 -30.81 -16.59
N LYS A 476 -38.62 -29.89 -16.54
CA LYS A 476 -37.72 -29.70 -15.39
C LYS A 476 -37.47 -28.21 -15.15
N SER A 477 -38.21 -27.62 -14.25
CA SER A 477 -37.95 -26.27 -13.75
C SER A 477 -38.25 -26.21 -12.26
N ASP A 478 -37.41 -25.54 -11.52
CA ASP A 478 -37.57 -25.31 -10.08
C ASP A 478 -37.57 -23.80 -9.79
N VAL A 479 -38.34 -23.39 -8.81
CA VAL A 479 -38.36 -22.01 -8.33
C VAL A 479 -38.01 -22.00 -6.85
N GLU A 480 -36.89 -21.37 -6.53
CA GLU A 480 -36.35 -21.30 -5.17
C GLU A 480 -36.38 -19.86 -4.63
N ILE A 481 -36.18 -19.72 -3.34
CA ILE A 481 -35.97 -18.42 -2.68
C ILE A 481 -34.64 -17.86 -3.14
N ALA A 482 -34.62 -16.60 -3.57
CA ALA A 482 -33.43 -16.00 -4.16
C ALA A 482 -32.26 -15.85 -3.18
N LEU A 483 -32.49 -15.32 -1.99
CA LEU A 483 -31.49 -15.20 -0.92
C LEU A 483 -32.17 -15.36 0.44
N PRO A 484 -31.85 -16.42 1.17
CA PRO A 484 -32.52 -16.73 2.44
C PRO A 484 -31.75 -16.16 3.64
N PHE A 485 -31.27 -14.95 3.61
CA PHE A 485 -30.58 -14.34 4.74
C PHE A 485 -31.58 -13.61 5.66
N LYS A 486 -31.41 -13.77 6.96
CA LYS A 486 -32.21 -13.09 7.98
C LYS A 486 -31.78 -11.62 8.11
N GLU A 487 -30.51 -11.39 8.08
CA GLU A 487 -29.89 -10.08 8.29
C GLU A 487 -28.64 -9.93 7.44
N ILE A 488 -28.37 -8.71 7.01
CA ILE A 488 -27.14 -8.35 6.30
C ILE A 488 -26.40 -7.32 7.12
N ASN A 489 -25.16 -7.65 7.47
CA ASN A 489 -24.33 -6.81 8.30
C ASN A 489 -23.14 -6.30 7.48
N PHE A 490 -22.96 -4.99 7.48
CA PHE A 490 -21.84 -4.29 6.89
C PHE A 490 -20.99 -3.70 8.01
N ALA A 491 -19.72 -4.02 8.05
CA ALA A 491 -18.83 -3.59 9.11
C ALA A 491 -17.37 -3.45 8.64
N TYR A 492 -16.61 -2.72 9.42
CA TYR A 492 -15.14 -2.72 9.34
C TYR A 492 -14.56 -3.72 10.33
N LYS A 493 -13.40 -4.26 9.99
CA LYS A 493 -12.68 -5.20 10.86
C LYS A 493 -11.93 -4.49 11.97
N GLY A 494 -11.28 -3.37 11.64
CA GLY A 494 -10.47 -2.58 12.57
C GLY A 494 -11.27 -1.45 13.21
N LEU A 495 -11.62 -1.61 14.47
CA LEU A 495 -12.31 -0.61 15.31
C LEU A 495 -11.61 -0.51 16.67
N GLY A 496 -10.26 -0.45 16.64
CA GLY A 496 -9.45 -0.46 17.86
C GLY A 496 -9.12 0.93 18.41
N THR A 497 -9.41 2.01 17.70
CA THR A 497 -9.14 3.36 18.15
C THR A 497 -10.06 3.83 19.27
N LEU A 498 -9.57 4.73 20.13
CA LEU A 498 -10.27 5.24 21.31
C LEU A 498 -11.71 5.63 21.04
N LEU A 499 -11.96 6.51 20.05
CA LEU A 499 -13.32 7.01 19.78
C LEU A 499 -14.21 5.94 19.17
N ALA A 500 -13.68 5.06 18.31
CA ALA A 500 -14.44 3.96 17.76
C ALA A 500 -14.89 2.98 18.85
N LYS A 501 -14.03 2.71 19.83
CA LYS A 501 -14.37 1.89 21.02
C LYS A 501 -15.40 2.57 21.92
N GLN A 502 -15.27 3.88 22.15
CA GLN A 502 -16.27 4.62 22.92
C GLN A 502 -17.65 4.58 22.24
N TYR A 503 -17.67 4.77 20.90
CA TYR A 503 -18.91 4.67 20.14
C TYR A 503 -19.56 3.27 20.29
N GLU A 504 -18.77 2.21 20.13
CA GLU A 504 -19.24 0.83 20.30
C GLU A 504 -19.85 0.60 21.69
N GLN A 505 -19.22 1.12 22.75
CA GLN A 505 -19.69 0.99 24.12
C GLN A 505 -21.01 1.76 24.38
N ILE A 506 -21.15 2.94 23.76
CA ILE A 506 -22.32 3.80 23.97
C ILE A 506 -23.52 3.29 23.16
N PHE A 507 -23.31 2.93 21.90
CA PHE A 507 -24.39 2.62 20.95
C PHE A 507 -24.60 1.13 20.72
N ASN A 508 -23.75 0.26 21.29
CA ASN A 508 -23.75 -1.19 21.06
C ASN A 508 -23.71 -1.55 19.55
N SER A 509 -23.03 -0.73 18.76
CA SER A 509 -22.87 -0.86 17.31
C SER A 509 -21.48 -0.37 16.93
N GLY A 510 -20.82 -1.04 15.96
CA GLY A 510 -19.52 -0.61 15.47
C GLY A 510 -19.61 0.73 14.74
N TRP A 511 -18.61 1.59 14.92
CA TRP A 511 -18.47 2.85 14.19
C TRP A 511 -18.49 2.59 12.68
N GLY A 512 -19.31 3.32 11.95
CA GLY A 512 -19.47 3.17 10.50
C GLY A 512 -20.12 1.87 10.02
N SER A 513 -20.61 1.01 10.93
CA SER A 513 -21.28 -0.26 10.61
C SER A 513 -22.77 -0.08 10.46
N THR A 514 -23.40 -0.88 9.61
CA THR A 514 -24.86 -0.91 9.48
C THR A 514 -25.38 -2.33 9.33
N SER A 515 -26.60 -2.57 9.78
CA SER A 515 -27.34 -3.79 9.51
C SER A 515 -28.61 -3.47 8.74
N TYR A 516 -28.93 -4.31 7.78
CA TYR A 516 -30.12 -4.18 6.97
C TYR A 516 -31.00 -5.41 7.14
N THR A 517 -32.25 -5.16 7.60
CA THR A 517 -33.30 -6.17 7.69
C THR A 517 -34.43 -5.74 6.78
N LEU A 518 -34.98 -6.67 6.01
CA LEU A 518 -36.09 -6.35 5.11
C LEU A 518 -37.37 -6.06 5.91
N ASN A 519 -37.91 -4.83 5.77
CA ASN A 519 -39.18 -4.42 6.35
C ASN A 519 -39.32 -4.58 7.87
N ASN A 520 -38.24 -4.56 8.64
CA ASN A 520 -38.23 -4.77 10.10
C ASN A 520 -39.01 -6.05 10.56
N GLN A 521 -39.13 -7.04 9.68
CA GLN A 521 -39.78 -8.30 10.00
C GLN A 521 -38.73 -9.36 10.37
N THR A 522 -38.99 -10.04 11.46
CA THR A 522 -38.23 -11.23 11.83
C THR A 522 -38.68 -12.38 10.93
N TYR A 523 -37.83 -12.81 10.02
CA TYR A 523 -38.08 -13.99 9.21
C TYR A 523 -37.64 -15.25 9.97
N ASP A 524 -38.46 -16.29 10.00
CA ASP A 524 -38.04 -17.64 10.37
C ASP A 524 -37.23 -18.27 9.23
N ALA A 525 -36.15 -17.59 8.81
CA ALA A 525 -35.29 -18.12 7.79
C ALA A 525 -34.23 -19.04 8.44
N PRO A 526 -33.99 -20.20 7.88
CA PRO A 526 -33.06 -21.20 8.47
C PRO A 526 -31.59 -20.88 8.26
N THR A 527 -31.20 -19.65 7.94
CA THR A 527 -29.89 -19.38 7.39
C THR A 527 -29.12 -18.31 8.11
N GLU A 528 -27.82 -18.40 7.90
CA GLU A 528 -26.77 -17.55 8.44
C GLU A 528 -26.95 -16.08 8.03
N ASP A 529 -26.48 -15.16 8.85
CA ASP A 529 -26.38 -13.75 8.52
C ASP A 529 -25.40 -13.53 7.36
N TYR A 530 -25.75 -12.62 6.47
CA TYR A 530 -24.83 -12.18 5.43
C TYR A 530 -23.92 -11.09 6.00
N LYS A 531 -22.59 -11.30 5.97
CA LYS A 531 -21.63 -10.35 6.52
C LYS A 531 -20.68 -9.85 5.44
N VAL A 532 -20.63 -8.54 5.27
CA VAL A 532 -19.64 -7.84 4.46
C VAL A 532 -18.70 -7.10 5.42
N ILE A 533 -17.48 -7.61 5.58
CA ILE A 533 -16.49 -7.03 6.49
C ILE A 533 -15.34 -6.51 5.66
N ALA A 534 -15.15 -5.18 5.67
CA ALA A 534 -13.98 -4.54 5.07
C ALA A 534 -12.77 -4.69 6.00
N PRO A 535 -11.62 -5.19 5.51
CA PRO A 535 -10.46 -5.49 6.35
C PRO A 535 -9.58 -4.25 6.58
N PHE A 536 -10.21 -3.11 6.82
CA PHE A 536 -9.55 -1.83 7.06
C PHE A 536 -9.88 -1.31 8.46
N GLU A 537 -9.01 -0.47 9.00
CA GLU A 537 -9.32 0.35 10.16
C GLU A 537 -10.30 1.45 9.75
N HIS A 538 -11.27 1.72 10.61
CA HIS A 538 -12.22 2.79 10.40
C HIS A 538 -12.26 3.70 11.62
N MET A 539 -11.69 4.88 11.47
CA MET A 539 -11.44 5.79 12.58
C MET A 539 -12.52 6.88 12.63
N GLN A 540 -12.99 7.18 13.83
CA GLN A 540 -13.71 8.41 14.08
C GLN A 540 -12.70 9.53 14.27
N PHE A 541 -12.73 10.54 13.39
CA PHE A 541 -11.85 11.70 13.48
C PHE A 541 -12.38 12.70 14.50
N GLU A 542 -11.45 13.30 15.25
CA GLU A 542 -11.77 14.36 16.20
C GLU A 542 -11.82 15.71 15.50
N ARG A 543 -12.60 16.62 16.09
CA ARG A 543 -12.58 18.03 15.70
C ARG A 543 -11.93 18.85 16.80
N LEU A 544 -11.13 19.84 16.39
CA LEU A 544 -10.57 20.79 17.32
C LEU A 544 -11.65 21.70 17.85
N TYR A 545 -11.86 21.63 19.15
CA TYR A 545 -12.71 22.53 19.86
C TYR A 545 -11.88 23.62 20.53
N ASP A 546 -12.40 24.85 20.54
CA ASP A 546 -11.88 25.91 21.38
C ASP A 546 -12.21 25.58 22.84
N LEU A 547 -11.19 25.60 23.69
CA LEU A 547 -11.37 25.42 25.12
C LEU A 547 -11.94 26.68 25.78
N ASP A 548 -11.89 27.82 25.10
CA ASP A 548 -12.53 29.04 25.58
C ASP A 548 -14.05 28.96 25.41
N THR A 549 -14.74 28.79 26.52
CA THR A 549 -16.20 28.72 26.60
C THR A 549 -16.88 30.07 26.49
N SER A 550 -16.17 31.16 26.25
CA SER A 550 -16.79 32.46 26.01
C SER A 550 -17.58 32.41 24.70
N ALA A 551 -18.86 32.77 24.77
CA ALA A 551 -19.87 32.57 23.75
C ALA A 551 -19.63 33.29 22.40
N SER A 552 -18.55 33.98 22.24
CA SER A 552 -18.20 34.75 21.03
C SER A 552 -17.11 34.08 20.16
N ASN A 553 -16.39 33.10 20.67
CA ASN A 553 -15.34 32.39 19.95
C ASN A 553 -15.66 30.89 19.97
N ILE A 554 -16.70 30.51 19.26
CA ILE A 554 -16.88 29.08 18.91
C ILE A 554 -15.77 28.76 17.94
N GLY A 555 -14.69 28.26 18.50
CA GLY A 555 -13.43 28.07 17.83
C GLY A 555 -13.52 27.25 16.57
N ASN A 556 -12.47 27.23 15.88
CA ASN A 556 -12.26 26.72 14.55
C ASN A 556 -12.61 25.23 14.47
N THR A 557 -13.89 24.94 14.36
CA THR A 557 -14.44 23.60 14.19
C THR A 557 -14.11 22.99 12.82
N THR A 558 -13.38 23.73 11.94
CA THR A 558 -12.98 23.27 10.62
C THR A 558 -11.79 22.33 10.62
N ILE A 559 -11.03 22.29 11.73
CA ILE A 559 -9.87 21.39 11.80
C ILE A 559 -10.32 20.04 12.30
N GLN A 560 -10.26 19.06 11.42
CA GLN A 560 -10.47 17.65 11.74
C GLN A 560 -9.11 16.96 11.78
N TYR A 561 -8.90 16.09 12.77
CA TYR A 561 -7.64 15.39 12.95
C TYR A 561 -7.86 13.98 13.46
N GLY A 562 -6.86 13.11 13.29
CA GLY A 562 -6.85 11.77 13.83
C GLY A 562 -5.95 11.68 15.06
N PHE A 563 -6.44 10.99 16.09
CA PHE A 563 -5.65 10.61 17.25
C PHE A 563 -5.62 9.09 17.35
N PHE A 564 -4.55 8.48 16.81
CA PHE A 564 -4.46 7.05 16.57
C PHE A 564 -3.91 6.30 17.77
N VAL A 565 -4.72 6.20 18.79
CA VAL A 565 -4.42 5.51 20.07
C VAL A 565 -5.52 4.52 20.40
N ASP A 566 -5.22 3.54 21.23
CA ASP A 566 -6.20 2.62 21.78
C ASP A 566 -6.98 3.24 22.96
N ASP A 567 -7.88 2.49 23.57
CA ASP A 567 -8.71 2.90 24.71
C ASP A 567 -7.92 3.13 26.02
N ASN A 568 -6.63 2.78 26.06
CA ASN A 568 -5.71 3.10 27.14
C ASN A 568 -4.86 4.35 26.87
N PHE A 569 -5.13 5.07 25.77
CA PHE A 569 -4.32 6.20 25.28
C PHE A 569 -2.87 5.82 24.92
N GLU A 570 -2.65 4.55 24.58
CA GLU A 570 -1.36 4.07 24.10
C GLU A 570 -1.34 4.04 22.57
N SER A 571 -0.15 4.20 21.99
CA SER A 571 0.06 4.01 20.56
C SER A 571 -0.48 2.67 20.10
N TYR A 572 -1.23 2.67 19.02
CA TYR A 572 -1.97 1.53 18.53
C TYR A 572 -1.42 1.04 17.18
N TYR A 573 -1.50 -0.25 16.96
CA TYR A 573 -1.23 -0.89 15.68
C TYR A 573 -2.52 -1.56 15.22
N GLY A 574 -3.25 -0.90 14.34
CA GLY A 574 -4.52 -1.40 13.82
C GLY A 574 -4.40 -2.12 12.48
N ASP A 575 -5.55 -2.38 11.88
CA ASP A 575 -5.66 -2.70 10.46
C ASP A 575 -5.30 -1.45 9.62
N PRO A 576 -5.05 -1.57 8.31
CA PRO A 576 -4.72 -0.41 7.47
C PRO A 576 -5.80 0.67 7.52
N LEU A 577 -5.45 1.89 7.91
CA LEU A 577 -6.36 3.04 7.93
C LEU A 577 -6.42 3.67 6.54
N ILE A 578 -7.64 3.77 5.99
CA ILE A 578 -7.92 4.48 4.74
C ILE A 578 -8.77 5.72 5.02
N PHE A 579 -8.57 6.78 4.27
CA PHE A 579 -9.25 8.05 4.45
C PHE A 579 -9.16 8.93 3.21
N TYR A 580 -9.99 9.99 3.14
CA TYR A 580 -9.87 11.07 2.17
C TYR A 580 -9.10 12.23 2.77
N PRO A 581 -8.01 12.71 2.16
CA PRO A 581 -7.33 13.92 2.58
C PRO A 581 -8.04 15.15 2.00
N ILE A 582 -8.42 16.07 2.86
CA ILE A 582 -9.02 17.34 2.44
C ILE A 582 -8.05 18.46 2.77
N LEU A 583 -7.61 19.19 1.73
CA LEU A 583 -6.74 20.32 1.91
C LEU A 583 -7.53 21.51 2.47
N ASN A 584 -7.27 21.87 3.69
CA ASN A 584 -7.93 22.96 4.40
C ASN A 584 -6.98 24.15 4.60
N ASN A 585 -7.53 25.35 4.44
CA ASN A 585 -6.88 26.60 4.84
C ASN A 585 -7.60 27.10 6.09
N GLY A 586 -6.89 27.19 7.18
CA GLY A 586 -7.54 27.49 8.45
C GLY A 586 -6.64 28.21 9.46
N THR A 587 -6.96 28.01 10.72
CA THR A 587 -6.21 28.56 11.84
C THR A 587 -4.75 28.13 11.81
N ALA A 588 -3.86 29.05 12.13
CA ALA A 588 -2.45 28.77 12.22
C ALA A 588 -2.17 27.67 13.26
N MET A 589 -1.48 26.61 12.82
CA MET A 589 -0.97 25.54 13.68
C MET A 589 0.54 25.61 13.80
N LYS A 590 1.06 25.29 14.97
CA LYS A 590 2.50 25.26 15.21
C LYS A 590 2.99 23.83 15.26
N ILE A 591 3.94 23.54 14.40
CA ILE A 591 4.71 22.30 14.40
C ILE A 591 6.12 22.63 14.88
N ILE A 592 6.65 21.82 15.76
CA ILE A 592 7.95 22.05 16.40
C ILE A 592 8.84 20.82 16.29
N ASP A 593 10.14 21.05 16.47
CA ASP A 593 11.10 20.02 16.82
C ASP A 593 11.55 20.27 18.27
N THR A 594 11.30 19.33 19.16
CA THR A 594 11.72 19.43 20.57
C THR A 594 13.21 19.23 20.74
N GLU A 595 13.88 18.59 19.80
CA GLU A 595 15.32 18.37 19.82
C GLU A 595 16.07 19.59 19.27
N VAL A 596 15.47 20.31 18.31
CA VAL A 596 16.05 21.49 17.67
C VAL A 596 15.16 22.71 17.89
N ALA A 597 15.45 23.45 18.93
CA ALA A 597 14.61 24.58 19.37
C ALA A 597 14.39 25.70 18.31
N SER A 598 15.21 25.74 17.27
CA SER A 598 15.05 26.68 16.13
C SER A 598 14.03 26.23 15.11
N ASP A 599 13.68 24.93 15.11
CA ASP A 599 12.82 24.34 14.09
C ASP A 599 11.36 24.45 14.54
N VAL A 600 10.77 25.56 14.09
CA VAL A 600 9.37 25.91 14.36
C VAL A 600 8.72 26.36 13.07
N ALA A 601 7.66 25.68 12.66
CA ALA A 601 6.84 26.06 11.53
C ALA A 601 5.43 26.45 11.96
N THR A 602 4.91 27.54 11.39
CA THR A 602 3.52 27.96 11.57
C THR A 602 2.77 27.67 10.26
N LEU A 603 1.86 26.70 10.31
CA LEU A 603 1.12 26.22 9.15
C LEU A 603 -0.27 26.81 9.13
N THR A 604 -0.67 27.38 8.00
CA THR A 604 -2.03 27.89 7.76
C THR A 604 -2.78 27.06 6.72
N ARG A 605 -2.12 26.05 6.15
CA ARG A 605 -2.67 25.14 5.16
C ARG A 605 -2.22 23.72 5.51
N TYR A 606 -3.13 22.75 5.50
CA TYR A 606 -2.82 21.38 5.91
C TYR A 606 -3.88 20.41 5.44
N PHE A 607 -3.48 19.14 5.29
CA PHE A 607 -4.40 18.04 4.97
C PHE A 607 -5.09 17.51 6.22
N ILE A 608 -6.41 17.68 6.29
CA ILE A 608 -7.24 17.04 7.31
C ILE A 608 -7.73 15.67 6.82
N PRO A 609 -7.71 14.62 7.66
CA PRO A 609 -8.27 13.33 7.32
C PRO A 609 -9.79 13.36 7.43
N SER A 610 -10.49 12.68 6.50
CA SER A 610 -11.95 12.62 6.48
C SER A 610 -12.45 11.25 6.01
N ASN A 611 -13.64 10.86 6.43
CA ASN A 611 -14.35 9.71 5.89
C ASN A 611 -15.21 10.07 4.66
N THR A 612 -15.21 11.33 4.26
CA THR A 612 -16.00 11.89 3.15
C THR A 612 -15.13 12.69 2.22
N LEU A 613 -15.50 12.72 0.93
CA LEU A 613 -14.77 13.48 -0.10
C LEU A 613 -14.82 14.98 0.10
N ALA A 614 -15.88 15.51 0.69
CA ALA A 614 -16.00 16.93 0.97
C ALA A 614 -16.61 17.20 2.33
N LEU A 615 -16.28 18.37 2.85
CA LEU A 615 -16.81 18.88 4.11
C LEU A 615 -18.13 19.64 3.95
N GLN A 616 -18.70 19.71 2.73
CA GLN A 616 -19.88 20.57 2.46
C GLN A 616 -21.16 19.76 2.38
N CYS A 617 -22.21 20.21 3.08
CA CYS A 617 -23.57 19.69 2.95
C CYS A 617 -24.16 19.96 1.57
N GLY A 618 -24.97 19.02 1.09
CA GLY A 618 -25.80 19.20 -0.10
C GLY A 618 -25.13 18.85 -1.41
N THR A 619 -23.93 18.30 -1.38
CA THR A 619 -23.29 17.67 -2.51
C THR A 619 -23.61 16.15 -2.45
N SER A 620 -23.76 15.53 -3.61
CA SER A 620 -24.01 14.09 -3.76
C SER A 620 -22.74 13.26 -3.46
N GLU A 621 -22.04 13.59 -2.39
CA GLU A 621 -20.74 13.01 -2.10
C GLU A 621 -20.85 11.81 -1.19
N THR A 622 -20.02 10.83 -1.48
CA THR A 622 -20.02 9.54 -0.82
C THR A 622 -19.10 9.55 0.40
N SER A 623 -19.56 8.93 1.47
CA SER A 623 -18.73 8.57 2.62
C SER A 623 -18.24 7.14 2.47
N ILE A 624 -17.08 6.81 3.03
CA ILE A 624 -16.65 5.42 3.19
C ILE A 624 -17.34 4.71 4.37
N HIS A 625 -18.22 5.37 5.10
CA HIS A 625 -19.08 4.73 6.10
C HIS A 625 -20.12 3.80 5.46
N PHE A 626 -20.44 2.68 6.10
CA PHE A 626 -21.61 1.88 5.74
C PHE A 626 -22.93 2.44 6.31
N GLN A 627 -22.88 3.17 7.42
CA GLN A 627 -24.07 3.86 7.93
C GLN A 627 -24.04 5.34 7.52
N ASN A 628 -25.21 5.98 7.55
CA ASN A 628 -25.30 7.41 7.26
C ASN A 628 -24.58 8.21 8.34
N GLU A 629 -23.67 9.05 7.91
CA GLU A 629 -22.92 9.93 8.79
C GLU A 629 -23.65 11.28 8.91
N ILE A 630 -23.85 11.71 10.14
CA ILE A 630 -24.24 13.10 10.40
C ILE A 630 -22.95 13.90 10.54
N SER A 631 -22.68 14.78 9.59
CA SER A 631 -21.62 15.75 9.79
C SER A 631 -22.07 16.80 10.79
N GLU A 632 -21.79 16.57 12.06
CA GLU A 632 -22.08 17.54 13.13
C GLU A 632 -21.47 18.92 12.87
N TYR A 633 -20.30 18.94 12.27
CA TYR A 633 -19.63 20.14 11.86
C TYR A 633 -20.46 20.97 10.86
N LEU A 634 -20.89 20.32 9.79
CA LEU A 634 -21.63 20.98 8.72
C LEU A 634 -23.05 21.39 9.19
N ALA A 635 -23.69 20.58 10.03
CA ALA A 635 -24.97 20.93 10.64
C ALA A 635 -24.86 22.21 11.47
N ARG A 636 -23.75 22.39 12.19
CA ARG A 636 -23.50 23.56 13.02
C ARG A 636 -23.14 24.81 12.20
N GLU A 637 -22.26 24.66 11.23
CA GLU A 637 -21.79 25.80 10.39
C GLU A 637 -22.88 26.31 9.46
N THR A 638 -23.70 25.43 8.90
CA THR A 638 -24.74 25.81 7.94
C THR A 638 -26.09 26.10 8.60
N GLY A 639 -26.23 25.83 9.90
CA GLY A 639 -27.51 25.89 10.60
C GLY A 639 -28.53 24.85 10.13
N ASN A 640 -28.10 23.87 9.33
CA ASN A 640 -28.93 22.77 8.84
C ASN A 640 -28.76 21.55 9.74
N PRO A 641 -29.74 21.21 10.59
CA PRO A 641 -29.62 20.09 11.52
C PRO A 641 -29.66 18.72 10.84
N ASN A 642 -29.96 18.65 9.54
CA ASN A 642 -30.14 17.40 8.79
C ASN A 642 -29.07 17.25 7.69
N CYS A 643 -27.84 17.55 8.00
CA CYS A 643 -26.75 17.40 7.06
C CYS A 643 -26.28 15.94 7.05
N PHE A 644 -26.91 15.15 6.22
CA PHE A 644 -26.53 13.76 5.99
C PHE A 644 -25.68 13.64 4.73
N ILE A 645 -24.65 12.84 4.83
CA ILE A 645 -23.84 12.40 3.70
C ILE A 645 -24.22 10.97 3.40
N ASP A 646 -24.46 10.66 2.13
CA ASP A 646 -24.85 9.33 1.72
C ASP A 646 -23.75 8.32 2.06
N SER A 647 -24.14 7.24 2.71
CA SER A 647 -23.23 6.16 3.06
C SER A 647 -22.87 5.32 1.84
N ILE A 648 -21.76 4.59 1.93
CA ILE A 648 -21.37 3.64 0.89
C ILE A 648 -22.41 2.52 0.74
N PHE A 649 -23.14 2.19 1.80
CA PHE A 649 -24.29 1.28 1.72
C PHE A 649 -25.40 1.85 0.83
N GLU A 650 -25.78 3.11 1.05
CA GLU A 650 -26.82 3.78 0.25
C GLU A 650 -26.46 3.87 -1.22
N THR A 651 -25.20 4.21 -1.52
CA THR A 651 -24.76 4.47 -2.90
C THR A 651 -24.35 3.21 -3.66
N LYS A 652 -23.80 2.17 -3.00
CA LYS A 652 -23.23 0.99 -3.67
C LYS A 652 -23.99 -0.31 -3.43
N TYR A 653 -24.75 -0.40 -2.34
CA TYR A 653 -25.35 -1.66 -1.93
C TYR A 653 -26.87 -1.64 -1.89
N LYS A 654 -27.49 -0.53 -1.50
CA LYS A 654 -28.92 -0.47 -1.22
C LYS A 654 -29.78 -0.94 -2.36
N THR A 655 -29.54 -0.43 -3.57
CA THR A 655 -30.29 -0.83 -4.76
C THR A 655 -30.19 -2.33 -5.02
N TYR A 656 -28.97 -2.86 -4.99
CA TYR A 656 -28.73 -4.29 -5.15
C TYR A 656 -29.42 -5.11 -4.05
N ILE A 657 -29.26 -4.72 -2.78
CA ILE A 657 -29.85 -5.43 -1.65
C ILE A 657 -31.37 -5.40 -1.70
N GLN A 658 -31.98 -4.25 -1.96
CA GLN A 658 -33.44 -4.13 -2.09
C GLN A 658 -33.98 -4.94 -3.26
N ASP A 659 -33.23 -4.98 -4.36
CA ASP A 659 -33.57 -5.78 -5.52
C ASP A 659 -33.51 -7.28 -5.21
N VAL A 660 -32.42 -7.77 -4.68
CA VAL A 660 -32.18 -9.20 -4.44
C VAL A 660 -33.01 -9.74 -3.28
N PHE A 661 -33.23 -8.93 -2.22
CA PHE A 661 -33.99 -9.32 -1.03
C PHE A 661 -35.49 -9.08 -1.14
N SER A 662 -35.98 -8.58 -2.26
CA SER A 662 -37.41 -8.43 -2.48
C SER A 662 -38.09 -9.79 -2.34
N ASN A 663 -39.22 -9.83 -1.61
CA ASN A 663 -40.07 -11.03 -1.47
C ASN A 663 -40.66 -11.49 -2.81
N ARG A 664 -40.57 -10.67 -3.86
CA ARG A 664 -40.95 -10.98 -5.25
C ARG A 664 -39.80 -11.63 -6.05
N ARG A 665 -38.58 -11.65 -5.53
CA ARG A 665 -37.45 -12.29 -6.18
C ARG A 665 -37.51 -13.81 -6.03
N ARG A 666 -37.20 -14.47 -7.15
CA ARG A 666 -37.14 -15.92 -7.25
C ARG A 666 -35.84 -16.30 -8.01
N LEU A 667 -35.24 -17.35 -7.53
CA LEU A 667 -34.20 -18.05 -8.27
C LEU A 667 -34.87 -19.15 -9.10
N VAL A 668 -34.85 -18.99 -10.40
CA VAL A 668 -35.50 -19.92 -11.33
C VAL A 668 -34.45 -20.81 -11.93
N LYS A 669 -34.59 -22.11 -11.75
CA LYS A 669 -33.66 -23.09 -12.36
C LYS A 669 -34.34 -23.70 -13.56
N VAL A 670 -33.71 -23.53 -14.74
CA VAL A 670 -34.23 -24.08 -15.99
C VAL A 670 -33.12 -24.79 -16.75
N SER A 671 -33.52 -25.84 -17.47
CA SER A 671 -32.63 -26.55 -18.38
C SER A 671 -33.03 -26.23 -19.83
N ALA A 672 -32.05 -25.88 -20.65
CA ALA A 672 -32.27 -25.58 -22.07
C ALA A 672 -31.21 -26.26 -22.94
N ILE A 673 -31.52 -26.54 -24.20
CA ILE A 673 -30.57 -27.00 -25.21
C ILE A 673 -30.34 -25.84 -26.16
N LEU A 674 -29.28 -25.05 -25.88
CA LEU A 674 -29.00 -23.85 -26.64
C LEU A 674 -28.39 -24.15 -28.01
N PRO A 675 -28.79 -23.47 -29.10
CA PRO A 675 -28.03 -23.42 -30.34
C PRO A 675 -26.61 -22.88 -30.11
N LEU A 676 -25.67 -23.36 -30.91
CA LEU A 676 -24.27 -22.98 -30.75
C LEU A 676 -24.08 -21.46 -30.90
N LYS A 677 -24.84 -20.83 -31.83
CA LYS A 677 -24.80 -19.37 -32.05
C LYS A 677 -25.15 -18.60 -30.78
N ILE A 678 -26.23 -18.95 -30.10
CA ILE A 678 -26.65 -18.30 -28.85
C ILE A 678 -25.56 -18.50 -27.79
N TYR A 679 -25.01 -19.70 -27.71
CA TYR A 679 -24.01 -20.01 -26.69
C TYR A 679 -22.69 -19.25 -26.88
N TYR A 680 -22.25 -18.97 -28.13
CA TYR A 680 -21.07 -18.16 -28.40
C TYR A 680 -21.25 -16.67 -28.03
N ASP A 681 -22.50 -16.16 -28.21
CA ASP A 681 -22.81 -14.75 -27.98
C ASP A 681 -23.26 -14.48 -26.52
N LEU A 682 -23.39 -15.53 -25.69
CA LEU A 682 -23.89 -15.44 -24.32
C LEU A 682 -22.83 -14.91 -23.37
N GLU A 683 -23.12 -13.80 -22.74
CA GLU A 683 -22.35 -13.19 -21.68
C GLU A 683 -23.16 -13.20 -20.36
N LEU A 684 -22.51 -13.24 -19.21
CA LEU A 684 -23.18 -13.36 -17.91
C LEU A 684 -24.02 -12.12 -17.55
N ASN A 685 -23.76 -10.95 -18.16
CA ASN A 685 -24.59 -9.75 -17.99
C ASN A 685 -25.78 -9.67 -18.95
N ASN A 686 -25.93 -10.65 -19.86
CA ASN A 686 -27.09 -10.67 -20.73
C ASN A 686 -28.36 -10.98 -19.93
N LEU A 687 -29.47 -10.43 -20.39
CA LEU A 687 -30.79 -10.79 -19.92
C LEU A 687 -31.30 -11.99 -20.70
N ILE A 688 -31.93 -12.92 -20.01
CA ILE A 688 -32.65 -14.07 -20.61
C ILE A 688 -34.15 -13.77 -20.56
N GLU A 689 -34.85 -14.01 -21.66
CA GLU A 689 -36.30 -13.91 -21.73
C GLU A 689 -36.93 -15.30 -21.80
N ILE A 690 -37.90 -15.54 -20.93
CA ILE A 690 -38.69 -16.76 -20.87
C ILE A 690 -40.14 -16.36 -20.66
N ASN A 691 -41.06 -16.75 -21.54
CA ASN A 691 -42.50 -16.44 -21.47
C ASN A 691 -42.75 -14.93 -21.30
N GLN A 692 -42.03 -14.08 -22.00
CA GLN A 692 -42.09 -12.61 -21.91
C GLN A 692 -41.66 -12.02 -20.56
N GLU A 693 -41.10 -12.81 -19.68
CA GLU A 693 -40.44 -12.34 -18.46
C GLU A 693 -38.92 -12.35 -18.63
N THR A 694 -38.28 -11.34 -18.06
CA THR A 694 -36.81 -11.19 -18.17
C THR A 694 -36.11 -11.60 -16.88
N TYR A 695 -34.92 -12.16 -17.05
CA TYR A 695 -34.12 -12.71 -15.97
C TYR A 695 -32.65 -12.30 -16.10
N LYS A 696 -32.01 -12.05 -14.99
CA LYS A 696 -30.53 -11.93 -14.89
C LYS A 696 -29.94 -13.33 -14.69
N ILE A 697 -28.79 -13.59 -15.31
CA ILE A 697 -28.05 -14.85 -15.12
C ILE A 697 -27.32 -14.79 -13.78
N ASN A 698 -27.59 -15.73 -12.87
CA ASN A 698 -26.84 -15.91 -11.64
C ASN A 698 -25.68 -16.91 -11.86
N SER A 699 -25.98 -18.04 -12.46
CA SER A 699 -25.01 -19.03 -12.91
C SER A 699 -25.53 -19.82 -14.10
N LEU A 700 -24.62 -20.40 -14.86
CA LEU A 700 -24.98 -21.37 -15.88
C LEU A 700 -23.95 -22.49 -15.94
N THR A 701 -24.43 -23.71 -16.18
CA THR A 701 -23.60 -24.88 -16.39
C THR A 701 -23.98 -25.54 -17.70
N THR A 702 -23.07 -25.52 -18.66
CA THR A 702 -23.32 -26.09 -19.99
C THR A 702 -22.51 -27.36 -20.21
N ASP A 703 -23.18 -28.43 -20.57
CA ASP A 703 -22.54 -29.60 -21.16
C ASP A 703 -22.11 -29.28 -22.60
N LEU A 704 -20.81 -29.19 -22.81
CA LEU A 704 -20.24 -28.78 -24.08
C LEU A 704 -20.47 -29.79 -25.21
N THR A 705 -20.75 -31.07 -24.88
CA THR A 705 -20.96 -32.14 -25.84
C THR A 705 -22.40 -32.21 -26.34
N THR A 706 -23.36 -32.00 -25.46
CA THR A 706 -24.80 -32.03 -25.77
C THR A 706 -25.37 -30.66 -26.06
N GLY A 707 -24.81 -29.61 -25.44
CA GLY A 707 -25.35 -28.27 -25.46
C GLY A 707 -26.43 -28.03 -24.45
N LYS A 708 -26.70 -29.00 -23.57
CA LYS A 708 -27.60 -28.83 -22.45
C LYS A 708 -27.02 -27.82 -21.48
N THR A 709 -27.77 -26.76 -21.21
CA THR A 709 -27.40 -25.67 -20.30
C THR A 709 -28.37 -25.61 -19.16
N GLU A 710 -27.88 -25.72 -17.96
CA GLU A 710 -28.62 -25.52 -16.73
C GLU A 710 -28.39 -24.09 -16.26
N PHE A 711 -29.44 -23.29 -16.21
CA PHE A 711 -29.43 -21.91 -15.77
C PHE A 711 -29.94 -21.79 -14.34
N GLU A 712 -29.29 -20.95 -13.58
CA GLU A 712 -29.84 -20.32 -12.39
C GLU A 712 -30.12 -18.86 -12.71
N LEU A 713 -31.36 -18.49 -12.76
CA LEU A 713 -31.85 -17.18 -13.22
C LEU A 713 -32.53 -16.43 -12.11
N LEU A 714 -32.25 -15.14 -11.98
CA LEU A 714 -32.92 -14.24 -11.06
C LEU A 714 -33.93 -13.39 -11.85
N ASN A 715 -35.24 -13.48 -11.52
CA ASN A 715 -36.22 -12.69 -12.25
C ASN A 715 -35.97 -11.19 -12.10
N THR A 716 -36.17 -10.40 -13.16
CA THR A 716 -36.16 -8.93 -13.09
C THR A 716 -37.52 -8.44 -12.57
N LEU A 717 -37.49 -7.40 -11.73
CA LEU A 717 -38.75 -6.74 -11.32
C LEU A 717 -38.99 -5.61 -12.32
N ILE A 718 -40.12 -5.68 -13.03
CA ILE A 718 -40.63 -4.54 -13.79
C ILE A 718 -41.29 -3.62 -12.79
N TRP A 719 -40.77 -2.43 -12.61
CA TRP A 719 -41.33 -1.40 -11.74
C TRP A 719 -42.37 -0.58 -12.48
#